data_45f875b3e2dad91431cb2c5dac6a6c14
#
_entry.id   45f875b3e2dad91431cb2c5dac6a6c14
#
_cell.length_a   1.000
_cell.length_b   1.000
_cell.length_c   1.000
_cell.angle_alpha   90.00
_cell.angle_beta   90.00
_cell.angle_gamma   90.00
#
_symmetry.space_group_name_H-M   'P 1'
#
loop_
_entity.id
_entity.type
_entity.pdbx_description
1 polymer ?
#
loop_
_entity_poly.entity_id
_entity_poly.type
_entity_poly.pdbx_seq_one_letter_code
_entity_poly.pdbx_strand_id
1 'polypeptide(L)'
;VSETKQTLSSSAVEALKAAGDVAQAEDVADLEAAQSGSDAKLKSNKASLTERLIFGPPPSLDELSSGADYYASIGKAKIDEMVYASRDEMFAGNAFTADNKLSDELRAKIASYGGYGLTLPKEYGGLAYSYNQLAYMSEQFSANGLSSVSIEISGQLTIGASALLGYGTEQQRQTFLPLIASGDLIAFALTEVGVGVNAKRVQTYVEEDKENNCWRLHAEGARNKLYITNAAHGALAAIVARKGKTSKEIGLFIVRLPDQDVSEGDYQFSCKPSNVSAFSQNINSRVSFSHFPVPFENEIKGNGVEVLFYCLRLGRCILAAQCAGIQRSMAVDVINYARQREGVGGKVIKHELPLSNICKILSGALMSRALSHLSLAQDSTGVNLAGLRDLTKSASSEMLQESLYAAEKVMGGRTLDLDARLTQLRPICHAFGIVEGENDLIRLGMVKDVTTNFTNERLAGLLAVLQQANTDADGKPVAADKRIDKLNLNTFLHMPVRSMKACYSLVSNEKFYHLVGSLVRSAASDTGELVKGLVPASFSSRYGHLPKSLQHYVKYAERGLRHCRWHYIGLNLKYQLELTRAQVPMLQLGKRIETLMCILILASHASKQDKVTQALAVYRCAEMVMNLDGVCGSQTQKQRKAIEEVARALQKDEVSLLDQLIPEPFAHQWDEQ
;
A
#
# COMPACT_ATOMS: atom_id res chain seq x y z
N VAL A 1 -8.60 -6.47 38.12
CA VAL A 1 -7.93 -7.75 37.81
C VAL A 1 -7.78 -7.75 36.28
N SER A 2 -6.61 -7.32 35.77
CA SER A 2 -6.27 -7.37 34.36
C SER A 2 -5.83 -8.80 34.05
N GLU A 3 -6.64 -9.56 33.35
CA GLU A 3 -6.17 -10.75 32.66
C GLU A 3 -5.22 -10.34 31.54
N THR A 4 -3.93 -10.50 31.81
CA THR A 4 -2.88 -10.49 30.79
C THR A 4 -3.17 -11.68 29.86
N LYS A 5 -3.82 -11.44 28.72
CA LYS A 5 -3.82 -12.39 27.61
C LYS A 5 -2.35 -12.57 27.22
N GLN A 6 -1.76 -13.71 27.60
CA GLN A 6 -0.53 -14.19 26.97
C GLN A 6 -0.81 -14.32 25.48
N THR A 7 -0.35 -13.33 24.70
CA THR A 7 -0.26 -13.44 23.25
C THR A 7 0.70 -14.58 22.96
N LEU A 8 0.19 -15.68 22.43
CA LEU A 8 1.01 -16.76 21.90
C LEU A 8 1.99 -16.16 20.91
N SER A 9 3.29 -16.28 21.18
CA SER A 9 4.35 -15.85 20.30
C SER A 9 4.16 -16.49 18.93
N SER A 10 4.28 -15.71 17.84
CA SER A 10 4.11 -16.26 16.49
C SER A 10 5.21 -17.26 16.15
N SER A 11 4.92 -18.18 15.24
CA SER A 11 5.91 -19.14 14.75
C SER A 11 7.14 -18.45 14.14
N ALA A 12 7.00 -17.25 13.57
CA ALA A 12 8.11 -16.47 13.03
C ALA A 12 9.01 -15.95 14.15
N VAL A 13 8.44 -15.43 15.23
CA VAL A 13 9.17 -14.99 16.43
C VAL A 13 9.93 -16.14 17.06
N GLU A 14 9.28 -17.29 17.22
CA GLU A 14 9.92 -18.47 17.78
C GLU A 14 11.04 -19.02 16.88
N ALA A 15 10.86 -18.99 15.56
CA ALA A 15 11.89 -19.38 14.61
C ALA A 15 13.13 -18.44 14.66
N LEU A 16 12.92 -17.14 14.80
CA LEU A 16 14.00 -16.15 14.96
C LEU A 16 14.76 -16.36 16.29
N LYS A 17 14.04 -16.62 17.39
CA LYS A 17 14.67 -16.97 18.68
C LYS A 17 15.49 -18.25 18.55
N ALA A 18 14.96 -19.29 17.92
CA ALA A 18 15.63 -20.55 17.68
C ALA A 18 16.89 -20.38 16.77
N ALA A 19 16.82 -19.49 15.79
CA ALA A 19 17.95 -19.09 14.95
C ALA A 19 18.96 -18.18 15.67
N GLY A 20 18.66 -17.72 16.89
CA GLY A 20 19.50 -16.88 17.73
C GLY A 20 19.46 -15.39 17.41
N ASP A 21 18.53 -14.97 16.58
CA ASP A 21 18.31 -13.57 16.23
C ASP A 21 17.30 -12.91 17.21
N VAL A 22 17.66 -12.89 18.49
CA VAL A 22 16.77 -12.46 19.60
C VAL A 22 16.30 -11.01 19.40
N ALA A 23 17.21 -10.12 19.01
CA ALA A 23 16.84 -8.71 18.79
C ALA A 23 15.84 -8.55 17.64
N GLN A 24 15.99 -9.30 16.55
CA GLN A 24 15.04 -9.30 15.45
C GLN A 24 13.72 -9.96 15.85
N ALA A 25 13.77 -11.02 16.69
CA ALA A 25 12.58 -11.67 17.22
C ALA A 25 11.73 -10.72 18.09
N GLU A 26 12.37 -9.91 18.93
CA GLU A 26 11.70 -8.89 19.74
C GLU A 26 11.06 -7.81 18.84
N ASP A 27 11.81 -7.28 17.87
CA ASP A 27 11.28 -6.28 16.93
C ASP A 27 10.05 -6.83 16.15
N VAL A 28 10.13 -8.09 15.70
CA VAL A 28 9.03 -8.76 14.97
C VAL A 28 7.83 -9.00 15.86
N ALA A 29 8.02 -9.48 17.10
CA ALA A 29 6.93 -9.71 18.04
C ALA A 29 6.12 -8.45 18.33
N ASP A 30 6.82 -7.35 18.54
CA ASP A 30 6.19 -6.07 18.82
C ASP A 30 5.48 -5.47 17.58
N LEU A 31 6.05 -5.65 16.38
CA LEU A 31 5.41 -5.23 15.13
C LEU A 31 4.13 -6.05 14.88
N GLU A 32 4.14 -7.36 15.15
CA GLU A 32 2.95 -8.22 15.05
C GLU A 32 1.86 -7.83 16.06
N ALA A 33 2.24 -7.51 17.28
CA ALA A 33 1.30 -7.05 18.29
C ALA A 33 0.65 -5.71 17.88
N ALA A 34 1.44 -4.77 17.39
CA ALA A 34 0.97 -3.48 16.90
C ALA A 34 0.06 -3.63 15.67
N GLN A 35 0.40 -4.51 14.75
CA GLN A 35 -0.39 -4.81 13.57
C GLN A 35 -1.73 -5.44 13.95
N SER A 36 -1.72 -6.42 14.86
CA SER A 36 -2.95 -7.05 15.37
C SER A 36 -3.86 -6.06 16.10
N GLY A 37 -3.31 -5.12 16.86
CA GLY A 37 -4.05 -4.04 17.49
C GLY A 37 -4.71 -3.11 16.47
N SER A 38 -3.96 -2.70 15.44
CA SER A 38 -4.48 -1.93 14.32
C SER A 38 -5.61 -2.66 13.57
N ASP A 39 -5.46 -3.98 13.33
CA ASP A 39 -6.48 -4.80 12.67
C ASP A 39 -7.75 -4.91 13.50
N ALA A 40 -7.62 -5.05 14.82
CA ALA A 40 -8.76 -5.08 15.75
C ALA A 40 -9.56 -3.75 15.70
N LYS A 41 -8.84 -2.60 15.62
CA LYS A 41 -9.47 -1.28 15.41
C LYS A 41 -10.24 -1.19 14.10
N LEU A 42 -9.74 -1.84 13.06
CA LEU A 42 -10.41 -1.92 11.75
C LEU A 42 -11.49 -3.03 11.70
N LYS A 43 -11.86 -3.63 12.84
CA LYS A 43 -12.87 -4.69 12.99
C LYS A 43 -12.60 -5.94 12.12
N SER A 44 -11.34 -6.31 11.93
CA SER A 44 -10.92 -7.38 11.03
C SER A 44 -10.46 -8.67 11.75
N ASN A 45 -11.32 -9.27 12.56
CA ASN A 45 -11.03 -10.51 13.31
C ASN A 45 -11.16 -11.81 12.48
N LYS A 46 -11.45 -11.72 11.18
CA LYS A 46 -11.61 -12.89 10.29
C LYS A 46 -10.37 -13.08 9.43
N ALA A 47 -10.16 -14.29 8.92
CA ALA A 47 -9.14 -14.57 7.92
C ALA A 47 -9.25 -13.59 6.73
N SER A 48 -8.12 -13.04 6.28
CA SER A 48 -8.11 -12.06 5.22
C SER A 48 -8.58 -12.66 3.88
N LEU A 49 -9.03 -11.79 2.97
CA LEU A 49 -9.43 -12.18 1.62
C LEU A 49 -8.32 -13.00 0.93
N THR A 50 -7.07 -12.54 1.01
CA THR A 50 -5.91 -13.20 0.40
C THR A 50 -5.60 -14.54 1.06
N GLU A 51 -5.67 -14.61 2.39
CA GLU A 51 -5.50 -15.86 3.14
C GLU A 51 -6.55 -16.91 2.75
N ARG A 52 -7.82 -16.52 2.63
CA ARG A 52 -8.91 -17.41 2.19
C ARG A 52 -8.69 -17.94 0.79
N LEU A 53 -8.17 -17.13 -0.13
CA LEU A 53 -7.87 -17.56 -1.51
C LEU A 53 -6.74 -18.58 -1.59
N ILE A 54 -5.78 -18.52 -0.67
CA ILE A 54 -4.60 -19.41 -0.64
C ILE A 54 -4.88 -20.66 0.19
N PHE A 55 -5.44 -20.52 1.40
CA PHE A 55 -5.51 -21.58 2.40
C PHE A 55 -6.93 -22.05 2.74
N GLY A 56 -7.93 -21.22 2.46
CA GLY A 56 -9.32 -21.45 2.87
C GLY A 56 -10.29 -21.68 1.73
N PRO A 57 -11.60 -21.70 2.02
CA PRO A 57 -12.63 -21.64 0.99
C PRO A 57 -12.57 -20.28 0.29
N PRO A 58 -12.59 -20.25 -1.07
CA PRO A 58 -12.50 -18.99 -1.78
C PRO A 58 -13.71 -18.08 -1.48
N PRO A 59 -13.51 -16.76 -1.38
CA PRO A 59 -14.58 -15.79 -1.25
C PRO A 59 -15.50 -15.84 -2.46
N SER A 60 -16.73 -15.30 -2.36
CA SER A 60 -17.59 -15.11 -3.53
C SER A 60 -16.96 -14.12 -4.51
N LEU A 61 -17.35 -14.17 -5.79
CA LEU A 61 -16.87 -13.19 -6.77
C LEU A 61 -17.46 -11.80 -6.50
N ASP A 62 -18.60 -11.71 -5.81
CA ASP A 62 -19.17 -10.45 -5.37
C ASP A 62 -18.34 -9.79 -4.27
N GLU A 63 -17.75 -10.57 -3.35
CA GLU A 63 -16.78 -10.03 -2.39
C GLU A 63 -15.55 -9.43 -3.08
N LEU A 64 -15.12 -9.98 -4.23
CA LEU A 64 -13.98 -9.50 -5.02
C LEU A 64 -14.30 -8.30 -5.90
N SER A 65 -15.58 -8.03 -6.13
CA SER A 65 -16.05 -6.89 -6.91
C SER A 65 -16.86 -5.90 -6.08
N SER A 66 -16.88 -6.10 -4.74
CA SER A 66 -17.55 -5.18 -3.83
C SER A 66 -16.89 -3.81 -3.88
N GLY A 67 -17.69 -2.79 -3.75
CA GLY A 67 -17.21 -1.41 -3.88
C GLY A 67 -17.49 -0.81 -5.27
N ALA A 68 -18.29 -1.45 -6.12
CA ALA A 68 -18.59 -0.99 -7.49
C ALA A 68 -19.20 0.42 -7.58
N ASP A 69 -19.74 0.98 -6.49
CA ASP A 69 -20.38 2.30 -6.48
C ASP A 69 -19.44 3.46 -6.07
N TYR A 70 -18.15 3.27 -6.22
CA TYR A 70 -17.12 4.29 -6.01
C TYR A 70 -17.45 5.62 -6.72
N TYR A 71 -18.02 5.57 -7.92
CA TYR A 71 -18.41 6.74 -8.71
C TYR A 71 -19.87 7.20 -8.51
N ALA A 72 -20.73 6.37 -7.94
CA ALA A 72 -22.13 6.70 -7.68
C ALA A 72 -22.36 7.30 -6.29
N SER A 73 -21.30 7.69 -5.58
CA SER A 73 -21.38 8.12 -4.18
C SER A 73 -22.08 9.47 -4.01
N ILE A 74 -22.81 9.60 -2.91
CA ILE A 74 -23.30 10.87 -2.39
C ILE A 74 -22.11 11.84 -2.29
N GLY A 75 -22.26 13.06 -2.84
CA GLY A 75 -21.21 14.08 -2.82
C GLY A 75 -20.28 14.11 -4.02
N LYS A 76 -20.42 13.17 -4.99
CA LYS A 76 -19.64 13.18 -6.23
C LYS A 76 -19.67 14.54 -6.95
N ALA A 77 -20.86 15.12 -7.13
CA ALA A 77 -21.03 16.40 -7.81
C ALA A 77 -20.24 17.54 -7.11
N LYS A 78 -20.21 17.56 -5.78
CA LYS A 78 -19.47 18.56 -5.01
C LYS A 78 -17.95 18.35 -5.13
N ILE A 79 -17.49 17.09 -5.19
CA ILE A 79 -16.08 16.78 -5.43
C ILE A 79 -15.69 17.22 -6.83
N ASP A 80 -16.48 16.88 -7.84
CA ASP A 80 -16.23 17.27 -9.24
C ASP A 80 -16.17 18.80 -9.39
N GLU A 81 -17.10 19.53 -8.76
CA GLU A 81 -17.11 21.00 -8.75
C GLU A 81 -15.82 21.57 -8.14
N MET A 82 -15.39 21.04 -6.99
CA MET A 82 -14.14 21.45 -6.35
C MET A 82 -12.93 21.18 -7.25
N VAL A 83 -12.85 20.00 -7.87
CA VAL A 83 -11.75 19.62 -8.76
C VAL A 83 -11.70 20.53 -9.99
N TYR A 84 -12.84 20.78 -10.63
CA TYR A 84 -12.89 21.62 -11.84
C TYR A 84 -12.61 23.09 -11.52
N ALA A 85 -13.14 23.62 -10.43
CA ALA A 85 -12.80 24.96 -9.97
C ALA A 85 -11.28 25.10 -9.69
N SER A 86 -10.66 24.09 -9.11
CA SER A 86 -9.20 24.07 -8.87
C SER A 86 -8.40 23.97 -10.17
N ARG A 87 -8.89 23.19 -11.14
CA ARG A 87 -8.30 23.09 -12.48
C ARG A 87 -8.39 24.41 -13.22
N ASP A 88 -9.50 25.12 -13.10
CA ASP A 88 -9.68 26.43 -13.72
C ASP A 88 -8.68 27.46 -13.15
N GLU A 89 -8.39 27.41 -11.82
CA GLU A 89 -7.30 28.22 -11.22
C GLU A 89 -5.93 27.83 -11.78
N MET A 90 -5.69 26.56 -12.06
CA MET A 90 -4.43 26.11 -12.68
C MET A 90 -4.30 26.69 -14.11
N PHE A 91 -5.34 26.66 -14.93
CA PHE A 91 -5.32 27.25 -16.26
C PHE A 91 -5.23 28.78 -16.24
N ALA A 92 -5.76 29.43 -15.20
CA ALA A 92 -5.61 30.86 -14.98
C ALA A 92 -4.21 31.28 -14.47
N GLY A 93 -3.34 30.31 -14.15
CA GLY A 93 -2.01 30.57 -13.62
C GLY A 93 -1.97 30.85 -12.11
N ASN A 94 -3.07 30.67 -11.38
CA ASN A 94 -3.21 31.00 -9.95
C ASN A 94 -2.94 29.81 -9.01
N ALA A 95 -2.81 28.58 -9.55
CA ALA A 95 -2.67 27.39 -8.73
C ALA A 95 -1.29 27.21 -8.10
N PHE A 96 -0.27 27.82 -8.69
CA PHE A 96 1.11 27.67 -8.25
C PHE A 96 1.81 29.03 -8.12
N THR A 97 2.70 29.12 -7.14
CA THR A 97 3.58 30.27 -6.95
C THR A 97 4.70 30.32 -7.99
N ALA A 98 5.47 31.41 -8.04
CA ALA A 98 6.59 31.56 -9.00
C ALA A 98 7.69 30.49 -8.84
N ASP A 99 7.86 29.91 -7.65
CA ASP A 99 8.75 28.79 -7.35
C ASP A 99 8.05 27.42 -7.45
N ASN A 100 6.92 27.35 -8.15
CA ASN A 100 6.13 26.16 -8.45
C ASN A 100 5.65 25.40 -7.21
N LYS A 101 5.21 26.16 -6.16
CA LYS A 101 4.53 25.59 -4.98
C LYS A 101 3.04 25.83 -5.07
N LEU A 102 2.24 24.99 -4.39
CA LEU A 102 0.80 25.24 -4.27
C LEU A 102 0.55 26.63 -3.66
N SER A 103 -0.28 27.42 -4.30
CA SER A 103 -0.62 28.79 -3.88
C SER A 103 -1.60 28.80 -2.70
N ASP A 104 -1.60 29.88 -1.94
CA ASP A 104 -2.56 30.07 -0.85
C ASP A 104 -3.97 30.33 -1.40
N GLU A 105 -4.09 30.93 -2.60
CA GLU A 105 -5.35 31.13 -3.32
C GLU A 105 -6.01 29.78 -3.64
N LEU A 106 -5.23 28.82 -4.14
CA LEU A 106 -5.75 27.49 -4.42
C LEU A 106 -6.15 26.76 -3.14
N ARG A 107 -5.33 26.87 -2.07
CA ARG A 107 -5.68 26.27 -0.76
C ARG A 107 -6.96 26.86 -0.20
N ALA A 108 -7.13 28.19 -0.23
CA ALA A 108 -8.35 28.86 0.19
C ALA A 108 -9.57 28.42 -0.63
N LYS A 109 -9.40 28.23 -1.92
CA LYS A 109 -10.45 27.69 -2.80
C LYS A 109 -10.88 26.31 -2.37
N ILE A 110 -9.93 25.39 -2.18
CA ILE A 110 -10.19 24.02 -1.71
C ILE A 110 -10.85 24.01 -0.33
N ALA A 111 -10.38 24.84 0.61
CA ALA A 111 -10.96 24.99 1.93
C ALA A 111 -12.43 25.43 1.86
N SER A 112 -12.79 26.35 0.95
CA SER A 112 -14.17 26.81 0.75
C SER A 112 -15.12 25.69 0.33
N TYR A 113 -14.65 24.65 -0.32
CA TYR A 113 -15.39 23.43 -0.62
C TYR A 113 -15.39 22.39 0.51
N GLY A 114 -14.62 22.62 1.58
CA GLY A 114 -14.42 21.69 2.69
C GLY A 114 -13.47 20.54 2.37
N GLY A 115 -12.57 20.70 1.40
CA GLY A 115 -11.66 19.66 0.93
C GLY A 115 -10.72 19.13 2.02
N TYR A 116 -10.21 20.01 2.89
CA TYR A 116 -9.33 19.64 4.01
C TYR A 116 -10.03 18.91 5.15
N GLY A 117 -11.35 19.02 5.25
CA GLY A 117 -12.20 18.31 6.21
C GLY A 117 -13.04 17.18 5.61
N LEU A 118 -12.73 16.70 4.40
CA LEU A 118 -13.59 15.82 3.61
C LEU A 118 -14.09 14.61 4.42
N THR A 119 -13.20 13.89 5.12
CA THR A 119 -13.53 12.69 5.88
C THR A 119 -13.80 12.95 7.37
N LEU A 120 -13.62 14.17 7.83
CA LEU A 120 -13.82 14.51 9.23
C LEU A 120 -15.32 14.57 9.57
N PRO A 121 -15.73 14.18 10.79
CA PRO A 121 -17.11 14.27 11.24
C PRO A 121 -17.65 15.70 11.20
N LYS A 122 -18.95 15.85 10.98
CA LYS A 122 -19.62 17.16 10.87
C LYS A 122 -19.52 17.99 12.15
N GLU A 123 -19.54 17.34 13.31
CA GLU A 123 -19.37 17.97 14.61
C GLU A 123 -18.02 18.71 14.78
N TYR A 124 -17.02 18.35 13.97
CA TYR A 124 -15.73 19.03 13.94
C TYR A 124 -15.53 19.91 12.68
N GLY A 125 -16.62 20.21 11.97
CA GLY A 125 -16.59 21.07 10.78
C GLY A 125 -16.27 20.34 9.47
N GLY A 126 -16.17 19.01 9.47
CA GLY A 126 -15.92 18.21 8.27
C GLY A 126 -17.18 17.89 7.46
N LEU A 127 -17.00 17.19 6.33
CA LEU A 127 -18.09 16.77 5.45
C LEU A 127 -18.61 15.36 5.77
N ALA A 128 -17.93 14.59 6.61
CA ALA A 128 -18.23 13.20 6.96
C ALA A 128 -18.30 12.27 5.72
N TYR A 129 -17.50 12.51 4.72
CA TYR A 129 -17.40 11.65 3.56
C TYR A 129 -16.56 10.40 3.87
N SER A 130 -16.80 9.33 3.13
CA SER A 130 -16.06 8.08 3.28
C SER A 130 -14.65 8.16 2.67
N TYR A 131 -13.78 7.20 3.03
CA TYR A 131 -12.48 7.06 2.37
C TYR A 131 -12.59 6.69 0.89
N ASN A 132 -13.69 6.07 0.43
CA ASN A 132 -13.97 5.87 -1.00
C ASN A 132 -14.16 7.21 -1.72
N GLN A 133 -14.82 8.19 -1.09
CA GLN A 133 -14.98 9.53 -1.64
C GLN A 133 -13.67 10.31 -1.63
N LEU A 134 -12.82 10.12 -0.61
CA LEU A 134 -11.45 10.66 -0.59
C LEU A 134 -10.60 10.06 -1.71
N ALA A 135 -10.71 8.76 -1.97
CA ALA A 135 -10.03 8.10 -3.07
C ALA A 135 -10.51 8.63 -4.43
N TYR A 136 -11.83 8.80 -4.60
CA TYR A 136 -12.40 9.42 -5.79
C TYR A 136 -11.84 10.83 -6.01
N MET A 137 -11.88 11.68 -4.99
CA MET A 137 -11.31 13.03 -5.05
C MET A 137 -9.81 13.01 -5.42
N SER A 138 -9.04 12.13 -4.79
CA SER A 138 -7.60 11.99 -5.02
C SER A 138 -7.31 11.56 -6.46
N GLU A 139 -8.09 10.64 -7.00
CA GLU A 139 -8.00 10.23 -8.40
C GLU A 139 -8.33 11.38 -9.35
N GLN A 140 -9.42 12.14 -9.09
CA GLN A 140 -9.84 13.24 -9.97
C GLN A 140 -8.83 14.39 -9.96
N PHE A 141 -8.32 14.82 -8.81
CA PHE A 141 -7.25 15.82 -8.76
C PHE A 141 -6.02 15.37 -9.56
N SER A 142 -5.57 14.14 -9.34
CA SER A 142 -4.39 13.60 -10.03
C SER A 142 -4.61 13.48 -11.54
N ALA A 143 -5.81 13.12 -12.00
CA ALA A 143 -6.17 13.02 -13.40
C ALA A 143 -6.25 14.38 -14.10
N ASN A 144 -6.53 15.45 -13.36
CA ASN A 144 -6.59 16.82 -13.87
C ASN A 144 -5.28 17.62 -13.68
N GLY A 145 -4.14 16.94 -13.42
CA GLY A 145 -2.82 17.59 -13.32
C GLY A 145 -2.50 18.19 -11.93
N LEU A 146 -3.37 17.99 -10.95
CA LEU A 146 -3.25 18.53 -9.59
C LEU A 146 -2.87 17.44 -8.57
N SER A 147 -1.89 16.60 -8.93
CA SER A 147 -1.42 15.50 -8.04
C SER A 147 -0.89 16.01 -6.71
N SER A 148 -0.28 17.20 -6.68
CA SER A 148 0.22 17.84 -5.45
C SER A 148 -0.90 18.18 -4.46
N VAL A 149 -2.06 18.62 -4.95
CA VAL A 149 -3.27 18.85 -4.12
C VAL A 149 -3.75 17.52 -3.52
N SER A 150 -3.83 16.49 -4.35
CA SER A 150 -4.20 15.14 -3.89
C SER A 150 -3.27 14.63 -2.79
N ILE A 151 -1.95 14.81 -2.94
CA ILE A 151 -0.92 14.41 -1.97
C ILE A 151 -1.07 15.20 -0.66
N GLU A 152 -1.28 16.52 -0.74
CA GLU A 152 -1.44 17.39 0.44
C GLU A 152 -2.65 16.97 1.28
N ILE A 153 -3.82 16.84 0.65
CA ILE A 153 -5.06 16.50 1.33
C ILE A 153 -5.06 15.05 1.85
N SER A 154 -4.59 14.09 1.02
CA SER A 154 -4.56 12.70 1.45
C SER A 154 -3.60 12.48 2.61
N GLY A 155 -2.40 13.06 2.56
CA GLY A 155 -1.43 13.00 3.66
C GLY A 155 -2.02 13.56 4.97
N GLN A 156 -2.74 14.67 4.88
CA GLN A 156 -3.44 15.25 6.03
C GLN A 156 -4.53 14.33 6.59
N LEU A 157 -5.42 13.81 5.76
CA LEU A 157 -6.61 13.09 6.21
C LEU A 157 -6.35 11.62 6.55
N THR A 158 -5.41 10.96 5.86
CA THR A 158 -5.14 9.52 6.08
C THR A 158 -4.05 9.26 7.10
N ILE A 159 -3.03 10.09 7.18
CA ILE A 159 -1.89 9.85 8.06
C ILE A 159 -1.94 10.80 9.27
N GLY A 160 -2.20 12.08 9.07
CA GLY A 160 -2.27 13.07 10.15
C GLY A 160 -3.53 12.96 11.01
N ALA A 161 -4.69 13.28 10.44
CA ALA A 161 -5.97 13.36 11.16
C ALA A 161 -6.51 11.99 11.59
N SER A 162 -6.20 10.91 10.86
CA SER A 162 -6.71 9.57 11.20
C SER A 162 -6.20 9.07 12.55
N ALA A 163 -5.01 9.51 13.00
CA ALA A 163 -4.52 9.23 14.34
C ALA A 163 -5.47 9.78 15.42
N LEU A 164 -5.91 11.03 15.26
CA LEU A 164 -6.88 11.66 16.15
C LEU A 164 -8.24 10.96 16.11
N LEU A 165 -8.73 10.62 14.91
CA LEU A 165 -10.01 9.93 14.74
C LEU A 165 -10.00 8.54 15.36
N GLY A 166 -8.93 7.76 15.17
CA GLY A 166 -8.83 6.38 15.65
C GLY A 166 -8.50 6.24 17.13
N TYR A 167 -7.64 7.11 17.67
CA TYR A 167 -7.02 6.96 18.98
C TYR A 167 -7.07 8.23 19.86
N GLY A 168 -7.43 9.40 19.31
CA GLY A 168 -7.53 10.63 20.07
C GLY A 168 -8.63 10.59 21.13
N THR A 169 -8.43 11.31 22.22
CA THR A 169 -9.49 11.60 23.20
C THR A 169 -10.50 12.57 22.61
N GLU A 170 -11.67 12.67 23.20
CA GLU A 170 -12.68 13.64 22.75
C GLU A 170 -12.18 15.07 22.82
N GLN A 171 -11.46 15.41 23.89
CA GLN A 171 -10.82 16.73 24.04
C GLN A 171 -9.82 17.02 22.90
N GLN A 172 -8.97 16.05 22.55
CA GLN A 172 -8.03 16.19 21.43
C GLN A 172 -8.76 16.38 20.09
N ARG A 173 -9.83 15.63 19.84
CA ARG A 173 -10.65 15.77 18.63
C ARG A 173 -11.28 17.16 18.55
N GLN A 174 -11.88 17.64 19.64
CA GLN A 174 -12.51 18.98 19.71
C GLN A 174 -11.47 20.09 19.56
N THR A 175 -10.24 19.88 20.00
CA THR A 175 -9.18 20.89 19.88
C THR A 175 -8.58 20.95 18.47
N PHE A 176 -8.29 19.80 17.85
CA PHE A 176 -7.46 19.78 16.64
C PHE A 176 -8.23 19.55 15.34
N LEU A 177 -9.33 18.76 15.35
CA LEU A 177 -10.05 18.46 14.12
C LEU A 177 -10.73 19.68 13.48
N PRO A 178 -11.29 20.65 14.23
CA PRO A 178 -11.83 21.87 13.62
C PRO A 178 -10.77 22.70 12.90
N LEU A 179 -9.56 22.78 13.44
CA LEU A 179 -8.44 23.48 12.81
C LEU A 179 -8.07 22.81 11.47
N ILE A 180 -7.99 21.47 11.47
CA ILE A 180 -7.71 20.71 10.27
C ILE A 180 -8.85 20.88 9.24
N ALA A 181 -10.10 20.85 9.66
CA ALA A 181 -11.26 21.02 8.78
C ALA A 181 -11.30 22.42 8.13
N SER A 182 -10.79 23.45 8.81
CA SER A 182 -10.73 24.83 8.28
C SER A 182 -9.58 25.06 7.30
N GLY A 183 -8.61 24.13 7.22
CA GLY A 183 -7.49 24.23 6.29
C GLY A 183 -6.11 24.30 6.94
N ASP A 184 -6.02 24.28 8.28
CA ASP A 184 -4.73 24.11 8.96
C ASP A 184 -4.15 22.74 8.61
N LEU A 185 -2.92 22.74 8.12
CA LEU A 185 -2.28 21.50 7.71
C LEU A 185 -1.69 20.76 8.91
N ILE A 186 -1.85 19.43 8.93
CA ILE A 186 -1.16 18.55 9.86
C ILE A 186 -0.12 17.69 9.13
N ALA A 187 1.13 17.83 9.54
CA ALA A 187 2.23 17.00 9.08
C ALA A 187 2.31 15.68 9.87
N PHE A 188 2.97 14.67 9.31
CA PHE A 188 3.28 13.42 10.00
C PHE A 188 4.78 13.17 10.00
N ALA A 189 5.41 13.12 11.19
CA ALA A 189 6.85 13.11 11.34
C ALA A 189 7.36 11.80 11.97
N LEU A 190 7.67 10.82 11.10
CA LEU A 190 8.26 9.54 11.46
C LEU A 190 9.76 9.52 11.14
N THR A 191 10.12 9.68 9.86
CA THR A 191 11.46 9.45 9.29
C THR A 191 12.52 10.35 9.92
N GLU A 192 13.68 9.78 10.22
CA GLU A 192 14.86 10.46 10.76
C GLU A 192 16.09 10.22 9.86
N VAL A 193 17.20 10.91 10.09
CA VAL A 193 18.44 10.72 9.34
C VAL A 193 18.90 9.25 9.35
N GLY A 194 18.79 8.58 10.49
CA GLY A 194 19.25 7.19 10.67
C GLY A 194 18.14 6.14 10.64
N VAL A 195 16.87 6.54 10.54
CA VAL A 195 15.73 5.61 10.70
C VAL A 195 14.61 5.91 9.71
N GLY A 196 14.30 4.94 8.86
CA GLY A 196 13.18 5.01 7.91
C GLY A 196 12.17 3.89 8.12
N VAL A 197 12.55 2.67 7.76
CA VAL A 197 11.63 1.52 7.68
C VAL A 197 11.21 0.99 9.04
N ASN A 198 12.10 0.95 10.03
CA ASN A 198 11.80 0.42 11.35
C ASN A 198 11.44 1.53 12.34
N ALA A 199 10.16 1.83 12.47
CA ALA A 199 9.63 2.85 13.38
C ALA A 199 10.04 2.64 14.85
N LYS A 200 10.33 1.42 15.28
CA LYS A 200 10.79 1.11 16.64
C LYS A 200 12.22 1.60 16.92
N ARG A 201 12.98 1.92 15.87
CA ARG A 201 14.36 2.41 15.98
C ARG A 201 14.45 3.93 15.95
N VAL A 202 13.31 4.66 15.92
CA VAL A 202 13.34 6.13 16.02
C VAL A 202 14.14 6.56 17.24
N GLN A 203 14.91 7.63 17.08
CA GLN A 203 15.79 8.16 18.12
C GLN A 203 15.27 9.48 18.73
N THR A 204 14.33 10.15 18.07
CA THR A 204 13.57 11.25 18.65
C THR A 204 12.94 10.77 19.95
N TYR A 205 12.99 11.57 21.01
CA TYR A 205 12.44 11.21 22.30
C TYR A 205 11.80 12.41 23.00
N VAL A 206 10.96 12.14 23.98
CA VAL A 206 10.40 13.10 24.93
C VAL A 206 10.86 12.78 26.34
N GLU A 207 11.02 13.81 27.18
CA GLU A 207 11.29 13.69 28.60
C GLU A 207 10.19 14.41 29.39
N GLU A 208 9.80 13.83 30.55
CA GLU A 208 8.79 14.46 31.41
C GLU A 208 9.34 15.70 32.08
N ASP A 209 8.66 16.82 31.93
CA ASP A 209 8.86 18.05 32.70
C ASP A 209 7.61 18.28 33.57
N LYS A 210 7.65 17.72 34.78
CA LYS A 210 6.52 17.77 35.72
C LYS A 210 6.29 19.16 36.27
N GLU A 211 7.32 19.98 36.35
CA GLU A 211 7.21 21.37 36.87
C GLU A 211 6.39 22.24 35.92
N ASN A 212 6.57 22.03 34.61
CA ASN A 212 5.85 22.75 33.55
C ASN A 212 4.65 22.00 32.97
N ASN A 213 4.31 20.83 33.50
CA ASN A 213 3.21 19.96 33.06
C ASN A 213 3.26 19.65 31.56
N CYS A 214 4.45 19.31 31.04
CA CYS A 214 4.65 19.04 29.63
C CYS A 214 5.71 17.94 29.37
N TRP A 215 5.72 17.44 28.16
CA TRP A 215 6.85 16.71 27.57
C TRP A 215 7.85 17.70 27.00
N ARG A 216 9.16 17.43 27.13
CA ARG A 216 10.22 18.11 26.39
C ARG A 216 10.65 17.25 25.20
N LEU A 217 10.39 17.71 24.00
CA LEU A 217 10.67 16.97 22.75
C LEU A 217 12.08 17.29 22.25
N HIS A 218 12.82 16.22 21.88
CA HIS A 218 14.18 16.24 21.36
C HIS A 218 14.29 15.53 20.01
N ALA A 219 14.59 16.29 18.96
CA ALA A 219 14.78 15.82 17.59
C ALA A 219 15.89 16.61 16.88
N GLU A 220 17.14 16.47 17.33
CA GLU A 220 18.29 17.23 16.88
C GLU A 220 19.34 16.36 16.20
N GLY A 221 20.12 16.92 15.29
CA GLY A 221 21.22 16.23 14.60
C GLY A 221 20.74 14.99 13.83
N ALA A 222 21.22 13.81 14.19
CA ALA A 222 20.81 12.55 13.57
C ALA A 222 19.34 12.19 13.84
N ARG A 223 18.69 12.81 14.83
CA ARG A 223 17.28 12.64 15.18
C ARG A 223 16.35 13.63 14.47
N ASN A 224 16.88 14.56 13.65
CA ASN A 224 16.03 15.46 12.86
C ASN A 224 15.02 14.67 12.04
N LYS A 225 13.79 15.13 12.05
CA LYS A 225 12.74 14.59 11.20
C LYS A 225 12.96 15.04 9.76
N LEU A 226 12.91 14.08 8.81
CA LEU A 226 13.21 14.31 7.39
C LEU A 226 12.00 13.99 6.51
N TYR A 227 11.95 14.70 5.39
CA TYR A 227 10.93 14.50 4.35
C TYR A 227 9.50 14.71 4.88
N ILE A 228 9.34 15.71 5.75
CA ILE A 228 8.05 15.98 6.39
C ILE A 228 7.24 16.93 5.53
N THR A 229 6.28 16.37 4.80
CA THR A 229 5.32 17.12 3.98
C THR A 229 4.37 17.89 4.89
N ASN A 230 3.96 19.07 4.46
CA ASN A 230 3.05 19.99 5.14
C ASN A 230 3.64 20.74 6.38
N ALA A 231 4.81 20.38 6.89
CA ALA A 231 5.34 21.01 8.10
C ALA A 231 5.66 22.51 7.94
N ALA A 232 6.11 22.92 6.75
CA ALA A 232 6.46 24.33 6.49
C ALA A 232 5.25 25.27 6.36
N HIS A 233 4.06 24.72 6.12
CA HIS A 233 2.80 25.47 6.15
C HIS A 233 2.12 25.35 7.53
N GLY A 234 2.83 24.71 8.47
CA GLY A 234 2.25 23.90 9.46
C GLY A 234 1.74 24.61 10.68
N ALA A 235 0.48 24.44 10.89
CA ALA A 235 -0.09 24.62 12.20
C ALA A 235 0.22 23.43 13.11
N LEU A 236 0.24 22.19 12.59
CA LEU A 236 0.27 20.97 13.39
C LEU A 236 1.26 19.91 12.84
N ALA A 237 1.81 19.11 13.76
CA ALA A 237 2.54 17.89 13.39
C ALA A 237 2.23 16.74 14.35
N ALA A 238 2.01 15.54 13.81
CA ALA A 238 1.97 14.30 14.57
C ALA A 238 3.38 13.70 14.60
N ILE A 239 4.05 13.75 15.74
CA ILE A 239 5.45 13.38 15.93
C ILE A 239 5.54 12.00 16.57
N VAL A 240 6.23 11.07 15.92
CA VAL A 240 6.58 9.75 16.49
C VAL A 240 7.87 9.90 17.30
N ALA A 241 7.84 9.58 18.59
CA ALA A 241 8.96 9.71 19.50
C ALA A 241 8.97 8.63 20.59
N ARG A 242 10.14 8.36 21.19
CA ARG A 242 10.28 7.52 22.38
C ARG A 242 9.84 8.26 23.61
N LYS A 243 9.24 7.56 24.57
CA LYS A 243 8.93 8.08 25.90
C LYS A 243 10.15 7.92 26.81
N GLY A 244 11.18 8.73 26.57
CA GLY A 244 12.47 8.70 27.23
C GLY A 244 13.61 8.28 26.31
N LYS A 245 14.79 8.84 26.51
CA LYS A 245 15.99 8.69 25.66
C LYS A 245 16.40 7.21 25.47
N THR A 246 16.25 6.37 26.47
CA THR A 246 16.60 4.94 26.46
C THR A 246 15.38 4.01 26.43
N SER A 247 14.17 4.58 26.45
CA SER A 247 12.93 3.80 26.47
C SER A 247 12.70 3.06 25.15
N LYS A 248 12.11 1.87 25.22
CA LYS A 248 11.61 1.15 24.04
C LYS A 248 10.18 1.56 23.68
N GLU A 249 9.48 2.27 24.55
CA GLU A 249 8.10 2.70 24.35
C GLU A 249 8.05 3.84 23.34
N ILE A 250 7.21 3.69 22.32
CA ILE A 250 6.97 4.67 21.26
C ILE A 250 5.60 5.31 21.48
N GLY A 251 5.57 6.63 21.45
CA GLY A 251 4.36 7.44 21.48
C GLY A 251 4.16 8.25 20.22
N LEU A 252 2.96 8.80 20.07
CA LEU A 252 2.60 9.78 19.05
C LEU A 252 2.12 11.05 19.74
N PHE A 253 2.68 12.20 19.37
CA PHE A 253 2.43 13.50 20.00
C PHE A 253 1.92 14.50 18.97
N ILE A 254 0.80 15.16 19.26
CA ILE A 254 0.31 16.26 18.41
C ILE A 254 0.98 17.55 18.88
N VAL A 255 1.74 18.15 17.99
CA VAL A 255 2.54 19.34 18.25
C VAL A 255 2.00 20.51 17.44
N ARG A 256 1.75 21.63 18.08
CA ARG A 256 1.53 22.90 17.38
C ARG A 256 2.90 23.47 17.02
N LEU A 257 3.11 23.68 15.72
CA LEU A 257 4.37 24.22 15.23
C LEU A 257 4.39 25.75 15.34
N PRO A 258 5.53 26.36 15.71
CA PRO A 258 5.71 27.80 15.57
C PRO A 258 5.70 28.25 14.12
N ASP A 259 5.23 29.46 13.83
CA ASP A 259 5.20 30.06 12.49
C ASP A 259 6.60 30.37 11.95
N GLN A 260 7.59 30.49 12.82
CA GLN A 260 8.98 30.80 12.49
C GLN A 260 9.96 29.97 13.32
N ASP A 261 11.20 29.89 12.85
CA ASP A 261 12.30 29.28 13.61
C ASP A 261 12.47 30.00 14.96
N VAL A 262 12.63 29.19 16.03
CA VAL A 262 12.92 29.68 17.37
C VAL A 262 14.33 29.26 17.73
N SER A 263 15.23 30.23 17.95
CA SER A 263 16.65 29.99 18.24
C SER A 263 17.10 30.45 19.63
N GLU A 264 16.24 31.16 20.37
CA GLU A 264 16.53 31.72 21.67
C GLU A 264 15.45 31.35 22.70
N GLY A 265 15.83 31.24 23.98
CA GLY A 265 14.91 30.87 25.05
C GLY A 265 15.06 29.44 25.53
N ASP A 266 14.02 28.93 26.23
CA ASP A 266 14.02 27.61 26.88
C ASP A 266 13.96 26.44 25.91
N TYR A 267 13.62 26.67 24.63
CA TYR A 267 13.56 25.65 23.59
C TYR A 267 14.00 26.21 22.25
N GLN A 268 14.33 25.28 21.33
CA GLN A 268 14.62 25.61 19.93
C GLN A 268 13.71 24.85 19.00
N PHE A 269 13.37 25.48 17.90
CA PHE A 269 12.62 24.88 16.79
C PHE A 269 13.16 25.38 15.45
N SER A 270 13.28 24.49 14.47
CA SER A 270 13.49 24.93 13.09
C SER A 270 12.78 24.04 12.11
N CYS A 271 12.19 24.66 11.07
CA CYS A 271 11.54 23.97 9.97
C CYS A 271 12.09 24.50 8.65
N LYS A 272 12.99 23.73 8.01
CA LYS A 272 13.67 24.15 6.78
C LYS A 272 13.20 23.31 5.60
N PRO A 273 12.76 23.94 4.48
CA PRO A 273 12.43 23.23 3.26
C PRO A 273 13.57 22.32 2.81
N SER A 274 13.23 21.12 2.37
CA SER A 274 14.17 20.15 1.80
C SER A 274 14.11 20.22 0.29
N ASN A 275 15.26 20.27 -0.36
CA ASN A 275 15.35 20.24 -1.82
C ASN A 275 15.27 18.79 -2.32
N VAL A 276 14.04 18.30 -2.52
CA VAL A 276 13.76 16.95 -3.03
C VAL A 276 13.06 17.05 -4.40
N SER A 277 13.41 16.18 -5.33
CA SER A 277 12.84 16.19 -6.68
C SER A 277 11.38 15.72 -6.70
N ALA A 278 11.04 14.73 -5.88
CA ALA A 278 9.66 14.28 -5.72
C ALA A 278 8.86 15.26 -4.89
N PHE A 279 7.57 15.38 -5.20
CA PHE A 279 6.67 16.29 -4.49
C PHE A 279 7.16 17.75 -4.50
N SER A 280 7.77 18.15 -5.61
CA SER A 280 8.37 19.50 -5.75
C SER A 280 7.35 20.64 -5.57
N GLN A 281 6.10 20.39 -5.91
CA GLN A 281 5.00 21.35 -5.72
C GLN A 281 4.46 21.40 -4.28
N ASN A 282 4.70 20.34 -3.48
CA ASN A 282 4.49 20.34 -2.04
C ASN A 282 5.77 20.78 -1.33
N ILE A 283 5.67 21.31 -0.12
CA ILE A 283 6.86 21.63 0.66
C ILE A 283 7.17 20.48 1.61
N ASN A 284 8.26 19.78 1.33
CA ASN A 284 8.86 18.82 2.25
C ASN A 284 9.90 19.53 3.11
N SER A 285 9.95 19.21 4.37
CA SER A 285 10.82 19.91 5.32
C SER A 285 11.67 18.95 6.15
N ARG A 286 12.79 19.50 6.62
CA ARG A 286 13.52 18.99 7.76
C ARG A 286 13.04 19.75 8.99
N VAL A 287 12.64 19.03 10.03
CA VAL A 287 12.14 19.61 11.28
C VAL A 287 13.03 19.20 12.44
N SER A 288 13.41 20.17 13.26
CA SER A 288 14.28 20.01 14.43
C SER A 288 13.62 20.61 15.67
N PHE A 289 13.78 19.91 16.80
CA PHE A 289 13.27 20.33 18.11
C PHE A 289 14.34 20.12 19.17
N SER A 290 14.57 21.13 20.03
CA SER A 290 15.40 21.04 21.23
C SER A 290 14.63 21.52 22.44
N HIS A 291 14.45 20.65 23.45
CA HIS A 291 13.68 20.95 24.68
C HIS A 291 12.28 21.50 24.41
N PHE A 292 11.69 21.22 23.26
CA PHE A 292 10.44 21.81 22.79
C PHE A 292 9.25 21.35 23.67
N PRO A 293 8.46 22.28 24.24
CA PRO A 293 7.38 21.93 25.15
C PRO A 293 6.17 21.36 24.37
N VAL A 294 5.69 20.19 24.78
CA VAL A 294 4.48 19.57 24.28
C VAL A 294 3.58 19.22 25.46
N PRO A 295 2.38 19.80 25.58
CA PRO A 295 1.47 19.49 26.68
C PRO A 295 1.22 17.98 26.84
N PHE A 296 1.09 17.49 28.07
CA PHE A 296 0.84 16.05 28.31
C PHE A 296 -0.44 15.55 27.64
N GLU A 297 -1.47 16.40 27.58
CA GLU A 297 -2.74 16.11 26.92
C GLU A 297 -2.63 15.95 25.39
N ASN A 298 -1.52 16.35 24.79
CA ASN A 298 -1.29 16.20 23.35
C ASN A 298 -0.72 14.83 22.96
N GLU A 299 -0.41 13.97 23.93
CA GLU A 299 -0.04 12.58 23.67
C GLU A 299 -1.26 11.75 23.22
N ILE A 300 -1.19 11.17 22.05
CA ILE A 300 -2.17 10.16 21.60
C ILE A 300 -1.97 8.88 22.41
N LYS A 301 -2.98 8.47 23.14
CA LYS A 301 -2.89 7.29 24.01
C LYS A 301 -2.84 5.98 23.22
N GLY A 302 -2.02 5.04 23.69
CA GLY A 302 -1.85 3.72 23.09
C GLY A 302 -0.44 3.48 22.57
N ASN A 303 -0.26 2.37 21.87
CA ASN A 303 1.02 2.02 21.26
C ASN A 303 1.24 2.85 19.99
N GLY A 304 2.24 3.73 19.96
CA GLY A 304 2.50 4.61 18.81
C GLY A 304 2.78 3.85 17.51
N VAL A 305 3.33 2.64 17.56
CA VAL A 305 3.53 1.78 16.37
C VAL A 305 2.19 1.23 15.85
N GLU A 306 1.26 0.89 16.73
CA GLU A 306 -0.11 0.48 16.35
C GLU A 306 -0.84 1.63 15.64
N VAL A 307 -0.79 2.84 16.21
CA VAL A 307 -1.37 4.03 15.59
C VAL A 307 -0.76 4.29 14.20
N LEU A 308 0.55 4.14 14.06
CA LEU A 308 1.25 4.28 12.78
C LEU A 308 0.73 3.29 11.73
N PHE A 309 0.59 2.01 12.06
CA PHE A 309 0.06 1.01 11.12
C PHE A 309 -1.38 1.32 10.69
N TYR A 310 -2.21 1.78 11.64
CA TYR A 310 -3.57 2.20 11.34
C TYR A 310 -3.60 3.33 10.28
N CYS A 311 -2.76 4.34 10.44
CA CYS A 311 -2.67 5.48 9.52
C CYS A 311 -2.12 5.06 8.15
N LEU A 312 -1.00 4.35 8.10
CA LEU A 312 -0.33 3.98 6.84
C LEU A 312 -1.21 3.09 5.95
N ARG A 313 -2.02 2.19 6.52
CA ARG A 313 -2.88 1.31 5.71
C ARG A 313 -3.94 2.08 4.93
N LEU A 314 -4.49 3.15 5.49
CA LEU A 314 -5.42 4.03 4.78
C LEU A 314 -4.70 4.82 3.69
N GLY A 315 -3.53 5.40 3.98
CA GLY A 315 -2.70 6.12 3.02
C GLY A 315 -2.38 5.27 1.78
N ARG A 316 -1.99 4.00 1.97
CA ARG A 316 -1.69 3.05 0.89
C ARG A 316 -2.83 2.84 -0.09
N CYS A 317 -4.08 2.81 0.40
CA CYS A 317 -5.27 2.68 -0.45
C CYS A 317 -5.51 3.95 -1.28
N ILE A 318 -5.32 5.13 -0.69
CA ILE A 318 -5.49 6.41 -1.39
C ILE A 318 -4.36 6.65 -2.39
N LEU A 319 -3.11 6.26 -2.07
CA LEU A 319 -2.00 6.31 -3.01
C LEU A 319 -2.30 5.55 -4.31
N ALA A 320 -3.00 4.41 -4.24
CA ALA A 320 -3.42 3.69 -5.44
C ALA A 320 -4.44 4.47 -6.28
N ALA A 321 -5.35 5.22 -5.67
CA ALA A 321 -6.24 6.13 -6.39
C ALA A 321 -5.46 7.26 -7.08
N GLN A 322 -4.44 7.82 -6.41
CA GLN A 322 -3.53 8.80 -7.03
C GLN A 322 -2.80 8.19 -8.23
N CYS A 323 -2.30 6.96 -8.13
CA CYS A 323 -1.70 6.25 -9.27
C CYS A 323 -2.68 6.16 -10.44
N ALA A 324 -3.95 5.77 -10.19
CA ALA A 324 -4.97 5.70 -11.22
C ALA A 324 -5.19 7.07 -11.90
N GLY A 325 -5.25 8.15 -11.13
CA GLY A 325 -5.41 9.51 -11.64
C GLY A 325 -4.22 9.95 -12.49
N ILE A 326 -2.99 9.76 -12.01
CA ILE A 326 -1.76 10.10 -12.76
C ILE A 326 -1.70 9.30 -14.07
N GLN A 327 -2.02 8.01 -14.07
CA GLN A 327 -2.06 7.18 -15.28
C GLN A 327 -3.13 7.67 -16.28
N ARG A 328 -4.29 8.15 -15.81
CA ARG A 328 -5.32 8.76 -16.66
C ARG A 328 -4.83 10.06 -17.29
N SER A 329 -4.16 10.91 -16.51
CA SER A 329 -3.52 12.13 -17.02
C SER A 329 -2.46 11.82 -18.10
N MET A 330 -1.59 10.83 -17.83
CA MET A 330 -0.63 10.35 -18.83
C MET A 330 -1.31 9.83 -20.10
N ALA A 331 -2.39 9.07 -19.95
CA ALA A 331 -3.08 8.47 -21.10
C ALA A 331 -3.66 9.55 -22.03
N VAL A 332 -4.31 10.58 -21.47
CA VAL A 332 -4.89 11.65 -22.30
C VAL A 332 -3.81 12.41 -23.06
N ASP A 333 -2.67 12.69 -22.43
CA ASP A 333 -1.56 13.40 -23.07
C ASP A 333 -0.90 12.53 -24.17
N VAL A 334 -0.64 11.26 -23.89
CA VAL A 334 -0.06 10.30 -24.84
C VAL A 334 -0.98 10.10 -26.04
N ILE A 335 -2.29 9.99 -25.85
CA ILE A 335 -3.26 9.83 -26.93
C ILE A 335 -3.33 11.10 -27.78
N ASN A 336 -3.37 12.27 -27.13
CA ASN A 336 -3.36 13.56 -27.85
C ASN A 336 -2.10 13.70 -28.72
N TYR A 337 -0.93 13.40 -28.14
CA TYR A 337 0.33 13.40 -28.87
C TYR A 337 0.33 12.41 -30.05
N ALA A 338 -0.10 11.16 -29.82
CA ALA A 338 -0.11 10.11 -30.84
C ALA A 338 -1.08 10.40 -32.00
N ARG A 339 -2.18 11.14 -31.75
CA ARG A 339 -3.16 11.56 -32.76
C ARG A 339 -2.60 12.67 -33.67
N GLN A 340 -1.66 13.48 -33.19
CA GLN A 340 -1.12 14.62 -33.91
C GLN A 340 0.24 14.34 -34.56
N ARG A 341 1.09 13.54 -33.89
CA ARG A 341 2.46 13.26 -34.35
C ARG A 341 2.48 12.35 -35.58
N GLU A 342 3.21 12.77 -36.61
CA GLU A 342 3.50 11.95 -37.80
C GLU A 342 4.57 10.90 -37.46
N GLY A 343 4.31 9.64 -37.80
CA GLY A 343 5.22 8.53 -37.76
C GLY A 343 5.48 7.96 -39.17
N VAL A 344 6.09 6.79 -39.23
CA VAL A 344 6.31 6.08 -40.50
C VAL A 344 4.97 5.61 -41.08
N GLY A 345 4.58 6.16 -42.21
CA GLY A 345 3.33 5.79 -42.90
C GLY A 345 2.03 6.37 -42.30
N GLY A 346 2.13 7.40 -41.44
CA GLY A 346 0.98 8.13 -40.91
C GLY A 346 1.08 8.47 -39.46
N LYS A 347 -0.04 8.87 -38.83
CA LYS A 347 -0.08 9.26 -37.42
C LYS A 347 0.34 8.08 -36.49
N VAL A 348 1.07 8.42 -35.41
CA VAL A 348 1.57 7.46 -34.42
C VAL A 348 0.46 6.58 -33.85
N ILE A 349 -0.73 7.13 -33.63
CA ILE A 349 -1.90 6.40 -33.11
C ILE A 349 -2.36 5.23 -34.00
N LYS A 350 -1.96 5.18 -35.27
CA LYS A 350 -2.34 4.12 -36.20
C LYS A 350 -1.52 2.83 -36.05
N HIS A 351 -0.43 2.88 -35.28
CA HIS A 351 0.49 1.75 -35.15
C HIS A 351 0.19 0.90 -33.91
N GLU A 352 0.35 -0.43 -34.03
CA GLU A 352 0.04 -1.41 -32.98
C GLU A 352 0.90 -1.20 -31.72
N LEU A 353 2.19 -0.89 -31.83
CA LEU A 353 3.07 -0.71 -30.67
C LEU A 353 2.71 0.52 -29.82
N PRO A 354 2.49 1.72 -30.36
CA PRO A 354 1.93 2.83 -29.61
C PRO A 354 0.58 2.53 -28.97
N LEU A 355 -0.33 1.89 -29.70
CA LEU A 355 -1.62 1.47 -29.14
C LEU A 355 -1.46 0.48 -28.00
N SER A 356 -0.52 -0.47 -28.09
CA SER A 356 -0.20 -1.38 -26.99
C SER A 356 0.30 -0.62 -25.75
N ASN A 357 1.16 0.38 -25.92
CA ASN A 357 1.62 1.21 -24.79
C ASN A 357 0.46 2.04 -24.19
N ILE A 358 -0.44 2.57 -25.01
CA ILE A 358 -1.66 3.26 -24.55
C ILE A 358 -2.54 2.28 -23.75
N CYS A 359 -2.76 1.06 -24.25
CA CYS A 359 -3.49 0.02 -23.52
C CYS A 359 -2.82 -0.33 -22.18
N LYS A 360 -1.48 -0.33 -22.13
CA LYS A 360 -0.71 -0.55 -20.90
C LYS A 360 -1.01 0.53 -19.87
N ILE A 361 -1.01 1.80 -20.25
CA ILE A 361 -1.31 2.93 -19.36
C ILE A 361 -2.77 2.86 -18.87
N LEU A 362 -3.72 2.72 -19.79
CA LEU A 362 -5.15 2.68 -19.47
C LEU A 362 -5.51 1.47 -18.59
N SER A 363 -4.95 0.31 -18.88
CA SER A 363 -5.17 -0.89 -18.05
C SER A 363 -4.50 -0.80 -16.69
N GLY A 364 -3.38 -0.09 -16.60
CA GLY A 364 -2.74 0.27 -15.32
C GLY A 364 -3.63 1.16 -14.47
N ALA A 365 -4.22 2.21 -15.06
CA ALA A 365 -5.19 3.07 -14.39
C ALA A 365 -6.41 2.30 -13.88
N LEU A 366 -6.97 1.44 -14.71
CA LEU A 366 -8.10 0.58 -14.36
C LEU A 366 -7.76 -0.34 -13.19
N MET A 367 -6.57 -0.95 -13.20
CA MET A 367 -6.10 -1.82 -12.12
C MET A 367 -5.90 -1.06 -10.82
N SER A 368 -5.20 0.07 -10.85
CA SER A 368 -4.94 0.90 -9.66
C SER A 368 -6.26 1.37 -9.03
N ARG A 369 -7.24 1.76 -9.85
CA ARG A 369 -8.62 2.08 -9.43
C ARG A 369 -9.32 0.89 -8.78
N ALA A 370 -9.29 -0.29 -9.40
CA ALA A 370 -9.94 -1.49 -8.89
C ALA A 370 -9.34 -1.93 -7.54
N LEU A 371 -8.03 -1.84 -7.40
CA LEU A 371 -7.30 -2.14 -6.16
C LEU A 371 -7.65 -1.16 -5.03
N SER A 372 -7.57 0.15 -5.28
CA SER A 372 -7.96 1.18 -4.31
C SER A 372 -9.39 0.96 -3.82
N HIS A 373 -10.28 0.75 -4.74
CA HIS A 373 -11.70 0.57 -4.53
C HIS A 373 -12.01 -0.65 -3.64
N LEU A 374 -11.49 -1.83 -4.00
CA LEU A 374 -11.70 -3.03 -3.21
C LEU A 374 -11.05 -2.91 -1.82
N SER A 375 -9.86 -2.31 -1.72
CA SER A 375 -9.13 -2.18 -0.46
C SER A 375 -9.81 -1.24 0.55
N LEU A 376 -10.70 -0.37 0.10
CA LEU A 376 -11.52 0.54 0.92
C LEU A 376 -12.95 0.02 1.16
N ALA A 377 -13.33 -1.12 0.57
CA ALA A 377 -14.70 -1.67 0.67
C ALA A 377 -15.00 -2.31 2.03
N GLN A 378 -14.06 -2.42 2.93
CA GLN A 378 -14.19 -3.14 4.20
C GLN A 378 -15.35 -2.65 5.07
N ASP A 379 -15.56 -1.34 5.14
CA ASP A 379 -16.59 -0.76 6.02
C ASP A 379 -18.01 -1.16 5.61
N SER A 380 -18.22 -1.52 4.34
CA SER A 380 -19.51 -1.96 3.80
C SER A 380 -19.69 -3.48 3.79
N THR A 381 -18.63 -4.28 3.76
CA THR A 381 -18.69 -5.73 3.52
C THR A 381 -18.32 -6.59 4.72
N GLY A 382 -17.65 -6.03 5.74
CA GLY A 382 -17.10 -6.77 6.88
C GLY A 382 -16.03 -7.81 6.51
N VAL A 383 -15.44 -7.72 5.32
CA VAL A 383 -14.35 -8.58 4.86
C VAL A 383 -13.02 -8.05 5.38
N ASN A 384 -12.14 -8.93 5.87
CA ASN A 384 -10.78 -8.54 6.25
C ASN A 384 -9.91 -8.34 4.99
N LEU A 385 -9.45 -7.11 4.78
CA LEU A 385 -8.66 -6.68 3.62
C LEU A 385 -7.21 -6.32 3.99
N ALA A 386 -6.72 -6.71 5.17
CA ALA A 386 -5.41 -6.28 5.69
C ALA A 386 -4.26 -6.53 4.70
N GLY A 387 -4.02 -7.75 4.25
CA GLY A 387 -2.98 -8.07 3.28
C GLY A 387 -3.22 -7.45 1.90
N LEU A 388 -4.48 -7.20 1.52
CA LEU A 388 -4.82 -6.56 0.25
C LEU A 388 -4.40 -5.09 0.22
N ARG A 389 -4.49 -4.35 1.33
CA ARG A 389 -4.11 -2.94 1.39
C ARG A 389 -2.62 -2.73 1.10
N ASP A 390 -1.79 -3.65 1.59
CA ASP A 390 -0.35 -3.64 1.32
C ASP A 390 -0.06 -3.93 -0.16
N LEU A 391 -0.67 -4.97 -0.70
CA LEU A 391 -0.60 -5.33 -2.12
C LEU A 391 -1.09 -4.19 -3.03
N THR A 392 -2.12 -3.47 -2.63
CA THR A 392 -2.69 -2.35 -3.39
C THR A 392 -1.65 -1.27 -3.68
N LYS A 393 -0.85 -0.90 -2.68
CA LYS A 393 0.20 0.12 -2.83
C LYS A 393 1.33 -0.39 -3.73
N SER A 394 1.87 -1.58 -3.46
CA SER A 394 3.01 -2.10 -4.22
C SER A 394 2.67 -2.32 -5.69
N ALA A 395 1.52 -2.95 -5.98
CA ALA A 395 1.10 -3.19 -7.35
C ALA A 395 0.80 -1.88 -8.12
N SER A 396 0.07 -0.94 -7.50
CA SER A 396 -0.30 0.31 -8.18
C SER A 396 0.90 1.20 -8.48
N SER A 397 1.85 1.32 -7.55
CA SER A 397 3.04 2.14 -7.77
C SER A 397 4.01 1.54 -8.81
N GLU A 398 4.12 0.22 -8.90
CA GLU A 398 4.90 -0.42 -9.98
C GLU A 398 4.23 -0.27 -11.34
N MET A 399 2.90 -0.46 -11.42
CA MET A 399 2.16 -0.20 -12.66
C MET A 399 2.21 1.27 -13.09
N LEU A 400 2.32 2.20 -12.15
CA LEU A 400 2.53 3.61 -12.46
C LEU A 400 3.89 3.84 -13.13
N GLN A 401 4.98 3.20 -12.65
CA GLN A 401 6.30 3.26 -13.27
C GLN A 401 6.31 2.60 -14.65
N GLU A 402 5.64 1.46 -14.81
CA GLU A 402 5.46 0.83 -16.13
C GLU A 402 4.70 1.74 -17.11
N SER A 403 3.69 2.46 -16.61
CA SER A 403 2.90 3.41 -17.41
C SER A 403 3.73 4.62 -17.84
N LEU A 404 4.55 5.15 -16.95
CA LEU A 404 5.52 6.21 -17.26
C LEU A 404 6.43 5.79 -18.41
N TYR A 405 7.05 4.62 -18.30
CA TYR A 405 7.94 4.11 -19.34
C TYR A 405 7.19 3.82 -20.67
N ALA A 406 5.94 3.38 -20.60
CA ALA A 406 5.11 3.20 -21.78
C ALA A 406 4.77 4.55 -22.45
N ALA A 407 4.51 5.60 -21.69
CA ALA A 407 4.28 6.96 -22.17
C ALA A 407 5.51 7.54 -22.86
N GLU A 408 6.69 7.37 -22.25
CA GLU A 408 7.97 7.81 -22.80
C GLU A 408 8.27 7.18 -24.15
N LYS A 409 7.93 5.91 -24.35
CA LYS A 409 8.08 5.22 -25.65
C LYS A 409 7.21 5.80 -26.76
N VAL A 410 6.04 6.33 -26.42
CA VAL A 410 5.13 6.91 -27.43
C VAL A 410 5.48 8.36 -27.72
N MET A 411 5.77 9.15 -26.68
CA MET A 411 6.01 10.59 -26.80
C MET A 411 7.47 10.96 -27.15
N GLY A 412 8.42 10.02 -26.91
CA GLY A 412 9.83 10.22 -27.26
C GLY A 412 10.44 11.48 -26.61
N GLY A 413 11.12 12.31 -27.42
CA GLY A 413 11.84 13.49 -26.93
C GLY A 413 10.97 14.50 -26.17
N ARG A 414 9.66 14.59 -26.47
CA ARG A 414 8.74 15.47 -25.74
C ARG A 414 8.75 15.24 -24.22
N THR A 415 9.03 14.03 -23.80
CA THR A 415 9.10 13.67 -22.36
C THR A 415 10.34 14.19 -21.64
N LEU A 416 11.28 14.81 -22.37
CA LEU A 416 12.49 15.40 -21.83
C LEU A 416 12.36 16.92 -21.64
N ASP A 417 11.32 17.52 -22.19
CA ASP A 417 11.04 18.94 -22.03
C ASP A 417 10.61 19.24 -20.60
N LEU A 418 11.20 20.26 -19.97
CA LEU A 418 10.96 20.59 -18.57
C LEU A 418 9.53 21.05 -18.29
N ASP A 419 8.85 21.63 -19.28
CA ASP A 419 7.47 22.08 -19.21
C ASP A 419 6.45 20.97 -19.46
N ALA A 420 6.88 19.81 -20.00
CA ALA A 420 5.98 18.69 -20.20
C ALA A 420 5.47 18.13 -18.87
N ARG A 421 4.15 17.93 -18.75
CA ARG A 421 3.51 17.36 -17.58
C ARG A 421 4.15 16.03 -17.17
N LEU A 422 4.47 15.18 -18.13
CA LEU A 422 5.08 13.89 -17.88
C LEU A 422 6.46 14.01 -17.20
N THR A 423 7.25 15.02 -17.58
CA THR A 423 8.56 15.31 -16.95
C THR A 423 8.37 15.70 -15.47
N GLN A 424 7.36 16.50 -15.16
CA GLN A 424 7.05 16.89 -13.78
C GLN A 424 6.50 15.74 -12.94
N LEU A 425 5.77 14.80 -13.54
CA LEU A 425 5.22 13.62 -12.86
C LEU A 425 6.26 12.52 -12.62
N ARG A 426 7.35 12.47 -13.40
CA ARG A 426 8.37 11.41 -13.30
C ARG A 426 8.92 11.22 -11.88
N PRO A 427 9.32 12.23 -11.12
CA PRO A 427 9.82 12.06 -9.76
C PRO A 427 8.76 11.48 -8.81
N ILE A 428 7.49 11.87 -8.98
CA ILE A 428 6.36 11.34 -8.18
C ILE A 428 6.17 9.86 -8.46
N CYS A 429 6.22 9.45 -9.74
CA CYS A 429 6.08 8.04 -10.13
C CYS A 429 7.13 7.15 -9.48
N HIS A 430 8.38 7.62 -9.37
CA HIS A 430 9.44 6.89 -8.67
C HIS A 430 9.25 6.90 -7.15
N ALA A 431 8.88 8.04 -6.57
CA ALA A 431 8.71 8.20 -5.13
C ALA A 431 7.61 7.28 -4.58
N PHE A 432 6.53 7.05 -5.32
CA PHE A 432 5.43 6.19 -4.88
C PHE A 432 5.84 4.73 -4.66
N GLY A 433 6.92 4.25 -5.26
CA GLY A 433 7.52 2.95 -4.94
C GLY A 433 8.20 2.89 -3.56
N ILE A 434 8.54 4.05 -2.98
CA ILE A 434 9.39 4.18 -1.79
C ILE A 434 8.59 4.66 -0.57
N VAL A 435 7.76 5.71 -0.76
CA VAL A 435 7.00 6.33 0.33
C VAL A 435 5.95 5.39 0.91
N GLU A 436 5.58 5.59 2.18
CA GLU A 436 4.68 4.72 2.96
C GLU A 436 5.16 3.27 3.07
N GLY A 437 6.46 3.04 2.88
CA GLY A 437 7.15 1.76 2.90
C GLY A 437 7.58 1.29 1.50
N GLU A 438 8.80 0.78 1.42
CA GLU A 438 9.37 0.25 0.18
C GLU A 438 8.63 -1.02 -0.27
N ASN A 439 8.38 -1.18 -1.58
CA ASN A 439 7.49 -2.20 -2.13
C ASN A 439 7.87 -3.65 -1.79
N ASP A 440 9.16 -4.01 -1.86
CA ASP A 440 9.59 -5.38 -1.61
C ASP A 440 9.45 -5.75 -0.13
N LEU A 441 9.67 -4.78 0.79
CA LEU A 441 9.44 -4.96 2.22
C LEU A 441 7.94 -5.07 2.55
N ILE A 442 7.09 -4.30 1.89
CA ILE A 442 5.63 -4.41 2.01
C ILE A 442 5.16 -5.80 1.57
N ARG A 443 5.69 -6.32 0.44
CA ARG A 443 5.38 -7.68 -0.04
C ARG A 443 5.81 -8.76 0.93
N LEU A 444 6.98 -8.63 1.55
CA LEU A 444 7.41 -9.56 2.60
C LEU A 444 6.47 -9.52 3.80
N GLY A 445 6.04 -8.33 4.22
CA GLY A 445 5.01 -8.14 5.25
C GLY A 445 3.69 -8.80 4.88
N MET A 446 3.21 -8.58 3.65
CA MET A 446 1.98 -9.21 3.14
C MET A 446 2.07 -10.75 3.16
N VAL A 447 3.17 -11.34 2.67
CA VAL A 447 3.34 -12.81 2.68
C VAL A 447 3.31 -13.34 4.11
N LYS A 448 3.98 -12.67 5.03
CA LYS A 448 3.96 -13.01 6.45
C LYS A 448 2.52 -12.98 6.98
N ASP A 449 1.78 -11.89 6.75
CA ASP A 449 0.41 -11.73 7.24
C ASP A 449 -0.52 -12.85 6.74
N VAL A 450 -0.48 -13.16 5.44
CA VAL A 450 -1.37 -14.18 4.85
C VAL A 450 -0.97 -15.60 5.19
N THR A 451 0.25 -15.84 5.68
CA THR A 451 0.74 -17.18 6.02
C THR A 451 0.79 -17.46 7.52
N THR A 452 0.66 -16.44 8.37
CA THR A 452 0.84 -16.54 9.83
C THR A 452 -0.13 -17.57 10.47
N ASN A 453 -1.43 -17.49 10.17
CA ASN A 453 -2.40 -18.42 10.74
C ASN A 453 -2.12 -19.86 10.31
N PHE A 454 -1.87 -20.08 9.02
CA PHE A 454 -1.52 -21.39 8.50
C PHE A 454 -0.25 -21.95 9.15
N THR A 455 0.77 -21.11 9.33
CA THR A 455 2.03 -21.50 9.96
C THR A 455 1.82 -21.87 11.42
N ASN A 456 1.09 -21.05 12.17
CA ASN A 456 0.79 -21.30 13.58
C ASN A 456 -0.05 -22.56 13.79
N GLU A 457 -1.02 -22.83 12.93
CA GLU A 457 -1.91 -23.99 13.04
C GLU A 457 -1.29 -25.28 12.51
N ARG A 458 -0.50 -25.20 11.42
CA ARG A 458 -0.10 -26.37 10.64
C ARG A 458 1.39 -26.69 10.70
N LEU A 459 2.26 -25.66 10.80
CA LEU A 459 3.71 -25.85 10.81
C LEU A 459 4.35 -25.70 12.19
N ALA A 460 3.60 -25.32 13.22
CA ALA A 460 4.08 -25.15 14.59
C ALA A 460 4.80 -26.39 15.14
N GLY A 461 4.34 -27.59 14.78
CA GLY A 461 4.99 -28.84 15.19
C GLY A 461 6.42 -29.00 14.66
N LEU A 462 6.67 -28.63 13.40
CA LEU A 462 8.01 -28.65 12.80
C LEU A 462 8.94 -27.63 13.47
N LEU A 463 8.45 -26.42 13.69
CA LEU A 463 9.19 -25.35 14.33
C LEU A 463 9.52 -25.68 15.80
N ALA A 464 8.57 -26.27 16.54
CA ALA A 464 8.77 -26.70 17.93
C ALA A 464 9.90 -27.75 18.06
N VAL A 465 10.00 -28.69 17.11
CA VAL A 465 11.08 -29.68 17.11
C VAL A 465 12.44 -29.03 16.83
N LEU A 466 12.53 -28.12 15.88
CA LEU A 466 13.77 -27.37 15.59
C LEU A 466 14.16 -26.51 16.79
N GLN A 467 13.21 -25.88 17.45
CA GLN A 467 13.44 -25.11 18.66
C GLN A 467 13.97 -25.99 19.80
N GLN A 468 13.33 -27.14 20.04
CA GLN A 468 13.77 -28.10 21.06
C GLN A 468 15.16 -28.66 20.74
N ALA A 469 15.49 -28.94 19.48
CA ALA A 469 16.80 -29.40 19.06
C ALA A 469 17.91 -28.32 19.28
N ASN A 470 17.53 -27.07 19.28
CA ASN A 470 18.42 -25.92 19.49
C ASN A 470 18.40 -25.34 20.91
N THR A 471 17.82 -26.07 21.86
CA THR A 471 17.77 -25.69 23.27
C THR A 471 18.55 -26.70 24.12
N ASP A 472 19.37 -26.24 25.04
CA ASP A 472 20.15 -27.11 25.95
C ASP A 472 19.27 -27.66 27.12
N ALA A 473 19.91 -28.39 28.05
CA ALA A 473 19.22 -29.01 29.20
C ALA A 473 18.63 -27.96 30.15
N ASP A 474 19.20 -26.78 30.18
CA ASP A 474 18.82 -25.68 31.08
C ASP A 474 17.82 -24.72 30.41
N GLY A 475 17.31 -25.06 29.20
CA GLY A 475 16.36 -24.25 28.45
C GLY A 475 17.02 -23.05 27.72
N LYS A 476 18.35 -23.00 27.63
CA LYS A 476 19.06 -21.92 26.94
C LYS A 476 19.38 -22.30 25.50
N PRO A 477 19.42 -21.32 24.58
CA PRO A 477 19.84 -21.58 23.20
C PRO A 477 21.25 -22.18 23.13
N VAL A 478 21.45 -23.22 22.33
CA VAL A 478 22.79 -23.79 22.08
C VAL A 478 23.67 -22.78 21.34
N ALA A 479 25.00 -22.93 21.49
CA ALA A 479 25.97 -22.08 20.79
C ALA A 479 25.78 -22.10 19.27
N ALA A 480 26.06 -21.00 18.60
CA ALA A 480 25.77 -20.80 17.17
C ALA A 480 26.38 -21.87 16.24
N ASP A 481 27.59 -22.36 16.57
CA ASP A 481 28.30 -23.42 15.86
C ASP A 481 27.66 -24.81 16.00
N LYS A 482 26.77 -25.00 16.98
CA LYS A 482 26.08 -26.27 17.29
C LYS A 482 24.59 -26.24 16.91
N ARG A 483 24.11 -25.17 16.30
CA ARG A 483 22.70 -25.06 15.93
C ARG A 483 22.34 -25.92 14.74
N ILE A 484 21.13 -26.43 14.77
CA ILE A 484 20.53 -27.19 13.68
C ILE A 484 19.49 -26.29 13.00
N ASP A 485 19.88 -25.71 11.88
CA ASP A 485 18.96 -24.85 11.09
C ASP A 485 18.06 -25.67 10.16
N LYS A 486 18.47 -26.89 9.81
CA LYS A 486 17.74 -27.82 8.94
C LYS A 486 17.76 -29.25 9.42
N LEU A 487 16.60 -29.88 9.42
CA LEU A 487 16.45 -31.31 9.56
C LEU A 487 16.56 -31.97 8.17
N ASN A 488 17.64 -32.68 7.91
CA ASN A 488 17.82 -33.52 6.72
C ASN A 488 18.28 -34.93 7.13
N LEU A 489 18.31 -35.87 6.19
CA LEU A 489 18.66 -37.26 6.50
C LEU A 489 20.07 -37.39 7.12
N ASN A 490 21.03 -36.62 6.66
CA ASN A 490 22.39 -36.59 7.24
C ASN A 490 22.39 -36.03 8.66
N THR A 491 21.67 -34.92 8.90
CA THR A 491 21.48 -34.35 10.23
C THR A 491 20.80 -35.36 11.15
N PHE A 492 19.79 -36.08 10.64
CA PHE A 492 19.09 -37.13 11.38
C PHE A 492 20.01 -38.29 11.77
N LEU A 493 20.87 -38.75 10.87
CA LEU A 493 21.80 -39.87 11.12
C LEU A 493 22.92 -39.52 12.12
N HIS A 494 23.28 -38.26 12.24
CA HIS A 494 24.34 -37.77 13.11
C HIS A 494 23.82 -36.95 14.31
N MET A 495 22.53 -37.00 14.57
CA MET A 495 21.91 -36.25 15.67
C MET A 495 22.38 -36.74 17.03
N PRO A 496 22.69 -35.85 18.01
CA PRO A 496 22.84 -36.19 19.39
C PRO A 496 21.55 -36.86 19.93
N VAL A 497 21.68 -37.74 20.91
CA VAL A 497 20.56 -38.52 21.53
C VAL A 497 19.35 -37.61 21.90
N ARG A 498 19.61 -36.35 22.29
CA ARG A 498 18.59 -35.35 22.58
C ARG A 498 17.70 -35.01 21.38
N SER A 499 18.33 -34.84 20.21
CA SER A 499 17.61 -34.53 18.98
C SER A 499 16.82 -35.74 18.44
N MET A 500 17.28 -36.95 18.72
CA MET A 500 16.52 -38.20 18.48
C MET A 500 15.25 -38.25 19.34
N LYS A 501 15.30 -37.83 20.62
CA LYS A 501 14.10 -37.67 21.45
C LYS A 501 13.14 -36.62 20.91
N ALA A 502 13.65 -35.51 20.36
CA ALA A 502 12.83 -34.47 19.70
C ALA A 502 12.16 -35.01 18.43
N CYS A 503 12.87 -35.82 17.62
CA CYS A 503 12.27 -36.46 16.44
C CYS A 503 11.24 -37.55 16.85
N TYR A 504 11.48 -38.30 17.92
CA TYR A 504 10.50 -39.23 18.43
C TYR A 504 9.24 -38.51 18.98
N SER A 505 9.43 -37.37 19.66
CA SER A 505 8.33 -36.53 20.10
C SER A 505 7.57 -35.88 18.91
N LEU A 506 8.23 -35.64 17.78
CA LEU A 506 7.56 -35.20 16.56
C LEU A 506 6.61 -36.29 16.02
N VAL A 507 7.14 -37.51 15.85
CA VAL A 507 6.38 -38.64 15.31
C VAL A 507 5.28 -39.08 16.27
N SER A 508 5.43 -38.86 17.59
CA SER A 508 4.39 -39.13 18.60
C SER A 508 3.46 -37.93 18.87
N ASN A 509 3.68 -36.77 18.23
CA ASN A 509 2.91 -35.56 18.49
C ASN A 509 1.64 -35.51 17.63
N GLU A 510 0.51 -35.32 18.29
CA GLU A 510 -0.81 -35.19 17.65
C GLU A 510 -0.82 -34.10 16.58
N LYS A 511 -0.08 -33.00 16.77
CA LYS A 511 0.07 -31.91 15.77
C LYS A 511 0.79 -32.34 14.49
N PHE A 512 1.73 -33.30 14.56
CA PHE A 512 2.38 -33.87 13.38
C PHE A 512 1.40 -34.70 12.55
N TYR A 513 0.58 -35.51 13.19
CA TYR A 513 -0.50 -36.27 12.53
C TYR A 513 -1.56 -35.32 11.94
N HIS A 514 -1.87 -34.24 12.62
CA HIS A 514 -2.72 -33.18 12.09
C HIS A 514 -2.10 -32.50 10.88
N LEU A 515 -0.80 -32.22 10.86
CA LEU A 515 -0.09 -31.70 9.68
C LEU A 515 -0.17 -32.69 8.51
N VAL A 516 0.25 -33.94 8.71
CA VAL A 516 0.20 -34.97 7.67
C VAL A 516 -1.23 -35.17 7.18
N GLY A 517 -2.19 -35.33 8.09
CA GLY A 517 -3.60 -35.46 7.75
C GLY A 517 -4.18 -34.23 7.03
N SER A 518 -3.71 -33.01 7.33
CA SER A 518 -4.12 -31.80 6.62
C SER A 518 -3.47 -31.68 5.23
N LEU A 519 -2.22 -32.11 5.09
CA LEU A 519 -1.54 -32.16 3.80
C LEU A 519 -2.20 -33.20 2.89
N VAL A 520 -2.54 -34.39 3.40
CA VAL A 520 -3.27 -35.41 2.65
C VAL A 520 -4.68 -34.93 2.28
N ARG A 521 -5.43 -34.32 3.18
CA ARG A 521 -6.75 -33.73 2.88
C ARG A 521 -6.64 -32.60 1.86
N SER A 522 -5.61 -31.77 1.96
CA SER A 522 -5.34 -30.69 0.98
C SER A 522 -5.01 -31.27 -0.38
N ALA A 523 -4.15 -32.31 -0.45
CA ALA A 523 -3.82 -32.98 -1.70
C ALA A 523 -5.05 -33.67 -2.31
N ALA A 524 -5.90 -34.31 -1.50
CA ALA A 524 -7.15 -34.89 -1.97
C ALA A 524 -8.16 -33.82 -2.46
N SER A 525 -8.25 -32.68 -1.75
CA SER A 525 -9.05 -31.54 -2.21
C SER A 525 -8.52 -30.97 -3.53
N ASP A 526 -7.20 -30.84 -3.67
CA ASP A 526 -6.59 -30.31 -4.89
C ASP A 526 -6.71 -31.29 -6.06
N THR A 527 -6.69 -32.60 -5.83
CA THR A 527 -7.01 -33.60 -6.86
C THR A 527 -8.47 -33.50 -7.31
N GLY A 528 -9.39 -33.29 -6.39
CA GLY A 528 -10.80 -33.00 -6.70
C GLY A 528 -10.97 -31.70 -7.49
N GLU A 529 -10.21 -30.67 -7.17
CA GLU A 529 -10.18 -29.38 -7.90
C GLU A 529 -9.46 -29.50 -9.25
N LEU A 530 -8.45 -30.37 -9.40
CA LEU A 530 -7.84 -30.70 -10.67
C LEU A 530 -8.86 -31.33 -11.63
N VAL A 531 -9.67 -32.29 -11.13
CA VAL A 531 -10.76 -32.90 -11.90
C VAL A 531 -11.84 -31.88 -12.27
N LYS A 532 -12.30 -31.05 -11.30
CA LYS A 532 -13.19 -29.91 -11.57
C LYS A 532 -12.55 -28.90 -12.52
N GLY A 533 -11.25 -28.85 -12.55
CA GLY A 533 -10.45 -28.01 -13.41
C GLY A 533 -10.50 -28.37 -14.88
N LEU A 534 -10.81 -29.61 -15.22
CA LEU A 534 -11.03 -30.04 -16.59
C LEU A 534 -12.37 -29.56 -17.15
N VAL A 535 -13.32 -29.18 -16.28
CA VAL A 535 -14.60 -28.58 -16.70
C VAL A 535 -14.35 -27.18 -17.22
N PRO A 536 -14.78 -26.81 -18.42
CA PRO A 536 -14.69 -25.45 -18.94
C PRO A 536 -15.37 -24.46 -17.99
N ALA A 537 -14.78 -23.25 -17.83
CA ALA A 537 -15.26 -22.24 -16.91
C ALA A 537 -16.73 -21.84 -17.17
N SER A 538 -17.16 -21.88 -18.44
CA SER A 538 -18.53 -21.58 -18.87
C SER A 538 -19.59 -22.55 -18.32
N PHE A 539 -19.22 -23.77 -17.95
CA PHE A 539 -20.12 -24.75 -17.34
C PHE A 539 -20.05 -24.79 -15.81
N SER A 540 -19.21 -23.93 -15.21
CA SER A 540 -19.12 -23.81 -13.76
C SER A 540 -20.18 -22.82 -13.25
N SER A 541 -20.95 -23.20 -12.22
CA SER A 541 -21.87 -22.31 -11.54
C SER A 541 -21.17 -21.06 -10.96
N ARG A 542 -19.88 -21.19 -10.64
CA ARG A 542 -19.06 -20.09 -10.10
C ARG A 542 -18.65 -19.07 -11.15
N TYR A 543 -18.33 -19.49 -12.38
CA TYR A 543 -17.74 -18.60 -13.40
C TYR A 543 -18.69 -18.33 -14.57
N GLY A 544 -19.74 -19.14 -14.76
CA GLY A 544 -20.58 -19.14 -15.95
C GLY A 544 -21.33 -17.82 -16.20
N HIS A 545 -21.54 -17.02 -15.16
CA HIS A 545 -22.19 -15.70 -15.25
C HIS A 545 -21.24 -14.57 -15.69
N LEU A 546 -19.91 -14.83 -15.68
CA LEU A 546 -18.93 -13.84 -16.11
C LEU A 546 -18.86 -13.74 -17.64
N PRO A 547 -18.41 -12.60 -18.20
CA PRO A 547 -18.10 -12.49 -19.62
C PRO A 547 -17.08 -13.55 -20.04
N LYS A 548 -17.33 -14.21 -21.19
CA LYS A 548 -16.49 -15.32 -21.71
C LYS A 548 -15.01 -14.97 -21.81
N SER A 549 -14.70 -13.72 -22.13
CA SER A 549 -13.33 -13.20 -22.22
C SER A 549 -12.57 -13.20 -20.91
N LEU A 550 -13.27 -13.10 -19.76
CA LEU A 550 -12.68 -12.96 -18.43
C LEU A 550 -12.74 -14.24 -17.59
N GLN A 551 -13.68 -15.17 -17.89
CA GLN A 551 -13.89 -16.41 -17.10
C GLN A 551 -12.60 -17.18 -16.85
N HIS A 552 -11.77 -17.32 -17.88
CA HIS A 552 -10.57 -18.14 -17.78
C HIS A 552 -9.48 -17.47 -16.92
N TYR A 553 -9.42 -16.13 -16.87
CA TYR A 553 -8.46 -15.40 -16.04
C TYR A 553 -8.81 -15.52 -14.56
N VAL A 554 -10.10 -15.40 -14.20
CA VAL A 554 -10.57 -15.62 -12.82
C VAL A 554 -10.23 -17.05 -12.38
N LYS A 555 -10.55 -18.05 -13.19
CA LYS A 555 -10.24 -19.46 -12.90
C LYS A 555 -8.73 -19.72 -12.80
N TYR A 556 -7.93 -19.14 -13.68
CA TYR A 556 -6.46 -19.22 -13.67
C TYR A 556 -5.88 -18.65 -12.37
N ALA A 557 -6.32 -17.43 -11.98
CA ALA A 557 -5.81 -16.75 -10.81
C ALA A 557 -6.18 -17.48 -9.51
N GLU A 558 -7.41 -17.94 -9.35
CA GLU A 558 -7.84 -18.72 -8.17
C GLU A 558 -7.04 -20.02 -8.02
N ARG A 559 -6.78 -20.71 -9.13
CA ARG A 559 -5.93 -21.93 -9.10
C ARG A 559 -4.50 -21.61 -8.75
N GLY A 560 -3.94 -20.56 -9.35
CA GLY A 560 -2.59 -20.09 -9.06
C GLY A 560 -2.41 -19.74 -7.59
N LEU A 561 -3.37 -19.03 -6.98
CA LEU A 561 -3.36 -18.67 -5.57
C LEU A 561 -3.38 -19.91 -4.67
N ARG A 562 -4.25 -20.90 -4.95
CA ARG A 562 -4.23 -22.18 -4.22
C ARG A 562 -2.90 -22.91 -4.37
N HIS A 563 -2.27 -22.83 -5.55
CA HIS A 563 -0.96 -23.43 -5.77
C HIS A 563 0.15 -22.74 -4.96
N CYS A 564 0.03 -21.43 -4.66
CA CYS A 564 0.96 -20.71 -3.80
C CYS A 564 1.06 -21.32 -2.40
N ARG A 565 0.01 -21.99 -1.89
CA ARG A 565 0.08 -22.79 -0.66
C ARG A 565 1.19 -23.84 -0.69
N TRP A 566 1.28 -24.58 -1.80
CA TRP A 566 2.29 -25.63 -1.96
C TRP A 566 3.69 -25.06 -2.13
N HIS A 567 3.83 -23.92 -2.81
CA HIS A 567 5.09 -23.18 -2.86
C HIS A 567 5.53 -22.78 -1.45
N TYR A 568 4.62 -22.22 -0.64
CA TYR A 568 4.92 -21.83 0.74
C TYR A 568 5.33 -23.02 1.61
N ILE A 569 4.60 -24.13 1.53
CA ILE A 569 4.94 -25.38 2.24
C ILE A 569 6.33 -25.87 1.78
N GLY A 570 6.59 -25.88 0.48
CA GLY A 570 7.89 -26.27 -0.08
C GLY A 570 9.04 -25.39 0.40
N LEU A 571 8.84 -24.07 0.51
CA LEU A 571 9.82 -23.15 1.08
C LEU A 571 10.11 -23.47 2.55
N ASN A 572 9.07 -23.72 3.37
CA ASN A 572 9.24 -24.09 4.78
C ASN A 572 10.02 -25.42 4.93
N LEU A 573 9.70 -26.43 4.11
CA LEU A 573 10.42 -27.71 4.15
C LEU A 573 11.86 -27.58 3.68
N LYS A 574 12.12 -26.72 2.68
CA LYS A 574 13.46 -26.52 2.09
C LYS A 574 14.36 -25.69 2.99
N TYR A 575 13.87 -24.58 3.49
CA TYR A 575 14.66 -23.59 4.24
C TYR A 575 14.54 -23.74 5.76
N GLN A 576 13.41 -24.23 6.27
CA GLN A 576 13.15 -24.41 7.71
C GLN A 576 13.45 -23.11 8.51
N LEU A 577 14.33 -23.15 9.52
CA LEU A 577 14.70 -21.92 10.27
C LEU A 577 15.42 -20.88 9.43
N GLU A 578 16.15 -21.28 8.39
CA GLU A 578 16.80 -20.33 7.47
C GLU A 578 15.77 -19.49 6.70
N LEU A 579 14.50 -19.90 6.63
CA LEU A 579 13.44 -19.13 5.95
C LEU A 579 13.28 -17.72 6.53
N THR A 580 13.57 -17.54 7.82
CA THR A 580 13.57 -16.22 8.47
C THR A 580 14.56 -15.24 7.84
N ARG A 581 15.65 -15.75 7.23
CA ARG A 581 16.68 -14.98 6.53
C ARG A 581 16.56 -15.06 5.01
N ALA A 582 15.82 -16.01 4.48
CA ALA A 582 15.68 -16.26 3.05
C ALA A 582 14.62 -15.31 2.43
N GLN A 583 14.87 -14.00 2.44
CA GLN A 583 13.94 -12.99 1.97
C GLN A 583 13.64 -13.10 0.47
N VAL A 584 14.64 -13.45 -0.37
CA VAL A 584 14.45 -13.52 -1.83
C VAL A 584 13.39 -14.57 -2.26
N PRO A 585 13.42 -15.83 -1.78
CA PRO A 585 12.36 -16.79 -2.11
C PRO A 585 10.98 -16.36 -1.62
N MET A 586 10.89 -15.73 -0.44
CA MET A 586 9.63 -15.21 0.09
C MET A 586 9.11 -14.03 -0.73
N LEU A 587 10.00 -13.15 -1.18
CA LEU A 587 9.66 -12.05 -2.07
C LEU A 587 9.13 -12.56 -3.42
N GLN A 588 9.75 -13.59 -4.00
CA GLN A 588 9.27 -14.21 -5.25
C GLN A 588 7.87 -14.80 -5.09
N LEU A 589 7.60 -15.46 -3.96
CA LEU A 589 6.26 -15.92 -3.62
C LEU A 589 5.28 -14.74 -3.50
N GLY A 590 5.70 -13.66 -2.83
CA GLY A 590 4.92 -12.42 -2.68
C GLY A 590 4.55 -11.80 -4.03
N LYS A 591 5.51 -11.65 -4.94
CA LYS A 591 5.28 -11.14 -6.30
C LYS A 591 4.31 -12.03 -7.10
N ARG A 592 4.42 -13.35 -6.95
CA ARG A 592 3.48 -14.28 -7.57
C ARG A 592 2.05 -14.14 -7.01
N ILE A 593 1.90 -14.07 -5.68
CA ILE A 593 0.60 -13.83 -5.03
C ILE A 593 0.01 -12.50 -5.51
N GLU A 594 0.79 -11.42 -5.49
CA GLU A 594 0.38 -10.10 -5.93
C GLU A 594 -0.14 -10.12 -7.37
N THR A 595 0.62 -10.70 -8.31
CA THR A 595 0.23 -10.78 -9.72
C THR A 595 -1.08 -11.56 -9.90
N LEU A 596 -1.23 -12.69 -9.22
CA LEU A 596 -2.45 -13.51 -9.29
C LEU A 596 -3.66 -12.80 -8.67
N MET A 597 -3.47 -12.08 -7.56
CA MET A 597 -4.51 -11.24 -6.96
C MET A 597 -4.92 -10.12 -7.92
N CYS A 598 -3.97 -9.46 -8.56
CA CYS A 598 -4.23 -8.44 -9.56
C CYS A 598 -5.07 -8.98 -10.74
N ILE A 599 -4.72 -10.14 -11.29
CA ILE A 599 -5.51 -10.79 -12.35
C ILE A 599 -6.95 -11.06 -11.87
N LEU A 600 -7.10 -11.61 -10.67
CA LEU A 600 -8.40 -11.96 -10.11
C LEU A 600 -9.28 -10.72 -9.89
N ILE A 601 -8.72 -9.68 -9.26
CA ILE A 601 -9.43 -8.45 -8.92
C ILE A 601 -9.82 -7.69 -10.20
N LEU A 602 -8.88 -7.53 -11.14
CA LEU A 602 -9.15 -6.82 -12.39
C LEU A 602 -10.23 -7.52 -13.24
N ALA A 603 -10.11 -8.83 -13.40
CA ALA A 603 -11.09 -9.61 -14.17
C ALA A 603 -12.48 -9.58 -13.51
N SER A 604 -12.54 -9.65 -12.16
CA SER A 604 -13.79 -9.57 -11.42
C SER A 604 -14.40 -8.16 -11.51
N HIS A 605 -13.61 -7.11 -11.33
CA HIS A 605 -14.05 -5.71 -11.44
C HIS A 605 -14.58 -5.40 -12.84
N ALA A 606 -13.82 -5.73 -13.88
CA ALA A 606 -14.18 -5.45 -15.27
C ALA A 606 -15.41 -6.26 -15.75
N SER A 607 -15.73 -7.38 -15.11
CA SER A 607 -16.86 -8.22 -15.51
C SER A 607 -18.22 -7.52 -15.48
N LYS A 608 -18.32 -6.47 -14.67
CA LYS A 608 -19.53 -5.65 -14.50
C LYS A 608 -19.50 -4.34 -15.31
N GLN A 609 -18.45 -4.11 -16.10
CA GLN A 609 -18.19 -2.88 -16.83
C GLN A 609 -18.48 -3.03 -18.34
N ASP A 610 -18.30 -1.92 -19.07
CA ASP A 610 -18.46 -1.88 -20.52
C ASP A 610 -17.42 -2.73 -21.28
N LYS A 611 -17.65 -2.90 -22.60
CA LYS A 611 -16.78 -3.74 -23.44
C LYS A 611 -15.34 -3.23 -23.55
N VAL A 612 -15.13 -1.91 -23.54
CA VAL A 612 -13.79 -1.30 -23.63
C VAL A 612 -13.02 -1.59 -22.36
N THR A 613 -13.65 -1.42 -21.21
CA THR A 613 -13.10 -1.75 -19.89
C THR A 613 -12.76 -3.23 -19.79
N GLN A 614 -13.63 -4.13 -20.30
CA GLN A 614 -13.34 -5.56 -20.39
C GLN A 614 -12.15 -5.87 -21.31
N ALA A 615 -12.02 -5.17 -22.43
CA ALA A 615 -10.88 -5.33 -23.35
C ALA A 615 -9.56 -4.91 -22.67
N LEU A 616 -9.53 -3.79 -21.96
CA LEU A 616 -8.38 -3.33 -21.17
C LEU A 616 -7.99 -4.36 -20.10
N ALA A 617 -8.97 -4.96 -19.43
CA ALA A 617 -8.72 -6.01 -18.44
C ALA A 617 -8.15 -7.28 -19.11
N VAL A 618 -8.67 -7.70 -20.28
CA VAL A 618 -8.12 -8.82 -21.06
C VAL A 618 -6.67 -8.54 -21.46
N TYR A 619 -6.37 -7.33 -21.95
CA TYR A 619 -5.01 -6.91 -22.30
C TYR A 619 -4.05 -7.13 -21.13
N ARG A 620 -4.36 -6.56 -19.97
CA ARG A 620 -3.50 -6.61 -18.79
C ARG A 620 -3.40 -8.01 -18.18
N CYS A 621 -4.51 -8.74 -18.08
CA CYS A 621 -4.49 -10.13 -17.60
C CYS A 621 -3.65 -11.05 -18.50
N ALA A 622 -3.74 -10.89 -19.83
CA ALA A 622 -2.92 -11.66 -20.77
C ALA A 622 -1.42 -11.37 -20.59
N GLU A 623 -1.05 -10.11 -20.40
CA GLU A 623 0.34 -9.70 -20.11
C GLU A 623 0.83 -10.33 -18.81
N MET A 624 0.06 -10.23 -17.73
CA MET A 624 0.42 -10.81 -16.43
C MET A 624 0.55 -12.33 -16.46
N VAL A 625 -0.33 -13.04 -17.19
CA VAL A 625 -0.21 -14.49 -17.38
C VAL A 625 1.08 -14.84 -18.13
N MET A 626 1.43 -14.08 -19.18
CA MET A 626 2.69 -14.30 -19.91
C MET A 626 3.93 -13.99 -19.06
N ASN A 627 3.85 -13.04 -18.13
CA ASN A 627 4.93 -12.76 -17.20
C ASN A 627 5.11 -13.90 -16.17
N LEU A 628 4.04 -14.60 -15.79
CA LEU A 628 4.08 -15.73 -14.85
C LEU A 628 4.51 -17.06 -15.50
N ASP A 629 4.03 -17.35 -16.68
CA ASP A 629 4.11 -18.69 -17.31
C ASP A 629 4.94 -18.69 -18.61
N GLY A 630 5.41 -17.52 -19.07
CA GLY A 630 6.11 -17.35 -20.34
C GLY A 630 5.18 -16.97 -21.50
N VAL A 631 5.79 -16.53 -22.60
CA VAL A 631 5.07 -16.06 -23.79
C VAL A 631 4.26 -17.20 -24.43
N CYS A 632 2.98 -16.94 -24.66
CA CYS A 632 2.03 -17.88 -25.24
C CYS A 632 1.25 -17.22 -26.38
N GLY A 633 1.21 -17.86 -27.56
CA GLY A 633 0.54 -17.32 -28.75
C GLY A 633 -0.95 -17.04 -28.56
N SER A 634 -1.65 -17.83 -27.74
CA SER A 634 -3.07 -17.58 -27.44
C SER A 634 -3.29 -16.32 -26.60
N GLN A 635 -2.39 -16.00 -25.68
CA GLN A 635 -2.45 -14.76 -24.88
C GLN A 635 -2.08 -13.55 -25.74
N THR A 636 -1.05 -13.66 -26.59
CA THR A 636 -0.67 -12.60 -27.54
C THR A 636 -1.84 -12.27 -28.48
N GLN A 637 -2.56 -13.29 -28.99
CA GLN A 637 -3.75 -13.06 -29.83
C GLN A 637 -4.87 -12.33 -29.08
N LYS A 638 -5.08 -12.64 -27.79
CA LYS A 638 -6.06 -11.95 -26.96
C LYS A 638 -5.67 -10.49 -26.73
N GLN A 639 -4.38 -10.21 -26.48
CA GLN A 639 -3.88 -8.84 -26.39
C GLN A 639 -4.13 -8.05 -27.66
N ARG A 640 -3.81 -8.60 -28.84
CA ARG A 640 -4.06 -7.94 -30.14
C ARG A 640 -5.53 -7.60 -30.34
N LYS A 641 -6.43 -8.54 -30.06
CA LYS A 641 -7.89 -8.29 -30.15
C LYS A 641 -8.34 -7.19 -29.17
N ALA A 642 -7.77 -7.15 -27.98
CA ALA A 642 -8.05 -6.09 -27.00
C ALA A 642 -7.55 -4.73 -27.50
N ILE A 643 -6.34 -4.66 -28.08
CA ILE A 643 -5.80 -3.43 -28.70
C ILE A 643 -6.72 -2.94 -29.82
N GLU A 644 -7.21 -3.82 -30.70
CA GLU A 644 -8.13 -3.46 -31.78
C GLU A 644 -9.46 -2.90 -31.26
N GLU A 645 -9.99 -3.47 -30.15
CA GLU A 645 -11.22 -2.97 -29.52
C GLU A 645 -11.01 -1.57 -28.90
N VAL A 646 -9.92 -1.38 -28.15
CA VAL A 646 -9.56 -0.09 -27.57
C VAL A 646 -9.28 0.95 -28.67
N ALA A 647 -8.59 0.56 -29.75
CA ALA A 647 -8.34 1.46 -30.87
C ALA A 647 -9.63 1.97 -31.51
N ARG A 648 -10.64 1.10 -31.70
CA ARG A 648 -11.97 1.49 -32.20
C ARG A 648 -12.68 2.45 -31.25
N ALA A 649 -12.60 2.20 -29.96
CA ALA A 649 -13.18 3.08 -28.95
C ALA A 649 -12.50 4.45 -28.91
N LEU A 650 -11.16 4.50 -29.04
CA LEU A 650 -10.40 5.75 -29.12
C LEU A 650 -10.77 6.58 -30.35
N GLN A 651 -11.09 5.94 -31.49
CA GLN A 651 -11.55 6.67 -32.68
C GLN A 651 -12.91 7.33 -32.49
N LYS A 652 -13.73 6.84 -31.57
CA LYS A 652 -15.08 7.33 -31.28
C LYS A 652 -15.16 8.15 -30.00
N ASP A 653 -14.05 8.34 -29.31
CA ASP A 653 -13.94 8.94 -27.96
C ASP A 653 -14.83 8.23 -26.92
N GLU A 654 -14.96 6.90 -27.03
CA GLU A 654 -15.80 6.05 -26.15
C GLU A 654 -14.99 5.38 -25.00
N VAL A 655 -13.91 6.01 -24.52
CA VAL A 655 -13.11 5.49 -23.41
C VAL A 655 -13.43 6.27 -22.13
N SER A 656 -14.34 5.74 -21.31
CA SER A 656 -14.85 6.41 -20.10
C SER A 656 -13.79 6.80 -19.06
N LEU A 657 -12.63 6.13 -19.06
CA LEU A 657 -11.49 6.51 -18.23
C LEU A 657 -10.94 7.91 -18.52
N LEU A 658 -11.21 8.45 -19.73
CA LEU A 658 -10.70 9.72 -20.22
C LEU A 658 -11.74 10.84 -20.16
N ASP A 659 -12.97 10.54 -19.74
CA ASP A 659 -14.06 11.50 -19.72
C ASP A 659 -13.67 12.76 -18.93
N GLN A 660 -13.96 13.94 -19.55
CA GLN A 660 -13.74 15.26 -18.99
C GLN A 660 -12.27 15.64 -18.69
N LEU A 661 -11.30 14.83 -19.12
CA LEU A 661 -9.89 15.17 -19.00
C LEU A 661 -9.43 16.06 -20.16
N ILE A 662 -8.55 17.02 -19.85
CA ILE A 662 -7.99 17.94 -20.81
C ILE A 662 -6.51 17.56 -21.01
N PRO A 663 -6.09 17.22 -22.26
CA PRO A 663 -4.70 16.95 -22.57
C PRO A 663 -3.85 18.23 -22.47
N GLU A 664 -2.54 18.06 -22.25
CA GLU A 664 -1.63 19.17 -22.46
C GLU A 664 -1.53 19.56 -23.94
N PRO A 665 -1.15 20.80 -24.26
CA PRO A 665 -0.92 21.24 -25.63
C PRO A 665 0.12 20.36 -26.35
N PHE A 666 -0.11 20.10 -27.64
CA PHE A 666 0.80 19.29 -28.45
C PHE A 666 2.12 20.04 -28.76
N ALA A 667 2.02 21.33 -29.10
CA ALA A 667 3.15 22.18 -29.41
C ALA A 667 3.61 23.00 -28.19
N HIS A 668 4.87 23.37 -28.17
CA HIS A 668 5.41 24.32 -27.20
C HIS A 668 4.88 25.74 -27.45
N GLN A 669 4.65 26.50 -26.37
CA GLN A 669 4.27 27.93 -26.46
C GLN A 669 5.33 28.81 -27.11
N TRP A 670 6.59 28.34 -27.20
CA TRP A 670 7.66 29.10 -27.85
C TRP A 670 7.69 29.01 -29.38
N ASP A 671 6.81 28.20 -29.99
CA ASP A 671 6.60 28.20 -31.46
C ASP A 671 5.73 29.39 -31.93
N GLU A 672 5.17 30.19 -31.01
CA GLU A 672 4.35 31.35 -31.28
C GLU A 672 5.10 32.71 -31.08
N GLN A 673 6.37 32.68 -30.69
CA GLN A 673 7.24 33.86 -30.57
C GLN A 673 8.19 33.99 -31.79
#